data_41135275a6d120402ac5066972912dab
#
_entry.id   41135275a6d120402ac5066972912dab
#
_cell.length_a   1.000
_cell.length_b   1.000
_cell.length_c   1.000
_cell.angle_alpha   90.00
_cell.angle_beta   90.00
_cell.angle_gamma   90.00
#
_symmetry.space_group_name_H-M   'P 1'
#
loop_
_entity.id
_entity.type
_entity.pdbx_description
1 polymer ?
#
loop_
_entity_poly.entity_id
_entity_poly.type
_entity_poly.pdbx_seq_one_letter_code
_entity_poly.pdbx_strand_id
1 'polypeptide(L)'
;YKDSVKTKAVLQPDEHFFGFGERMDFMDQRGRKVYLNVELGRGIKPAVGGKDILRANYCPVPFMMSTKGYGLFFHTPFATEWNMGWDSSDYYSFKAFGGDLDYYFIYGPDFYTMVDRYTELTGKSPMLPRFAMGLHVGTYSGGTWKNEEMTSDKYPPALCKRLREEEVPFDLLWLDSTWRLFNTTYGNGGCCFEWRNTFKDPKAMFDSCYAQNVKMVGLHIRSILDNGPEYHLLDKAREQGNVLYPGAKIEGVVNFFDPKAVDWWWENGVMKVASIGAKFVKTDVGGTMDLKGLHNIFPLAYAEAPYRKFQEYNNMRGVTHTREGYAGIQRYPYIWAGDWGSEWQWFEPVIRAGLNIGMSGVGNWTHCMGGFEQYSPYDTELYTRWVQFGMFSPIAMVFGMDHPRYHEPWTYGPEALANFIKYDSLRYTLIPYIYSNAYQLYKTARPMMTPLVMDYPQDENTYQLTRQYMFGPWMMVCPVTTKGALSQHVYFPGGEWFDYETGERYEGRQYKSFLTPLDVLPIYIKAGAIIPMQPVMQWVDQHPVEMITLDVYPSGISSYEMYEDDGISMDYQKGIGSLTRFTSRLADDSWTFTADKPVGKYKPAKHTYLVKAYLQNAPQSVIENGKSLPVLSSVTDAERNTGWFYDIEHKRLYVKTAGDNRQKIEIVVQ
;
A
#
# COMPACT_ATOMS: atom_id res chain seq x y z
N TYR A 1 -0.25 29.88 25.19
CA TYR A 1 -0.38 28.53 25.78
C TYR A 1 0.64 28.43 26.90
N LYS A 2 0.19 28.29 28.16
CA LYS A 2 1.06 28.26 29.34
C LYS A 2 1.95 26.99 29.41
N ASP A 3 1.60 25.93 28.66
CA ASP A 3 2.19 24.59 28.82
C ASP A 3 2.84 24.07 27.51
N SER A 4 3.26 24.94 26.59
CA SER A 4 3.93 24.52 25.37
C SER A 4 5.45 24.44 25.56
N VAL A 5 6.06 23.42 24.95
CA VAL A 5 7.53 23.25 24.93
C VAL A 5 8.05 23.48 23.50
N LYS A 6 9.21 24.12 23.37
CA LYS A 6 9.80 24.46 22.07
C LYS A 6 11.31 24.37 22.10
N THR A 7 11.91 23.93 21.00
CA THR A 7 13.35 24.05 20.77
C THR A 7 13.63 24.52 19.35
N LYS A 8 14.86 24.92 19.08
CA LYS A 8 15.33 25.33 17.75
C LYS A 8 16.75 24.85 17.49
N ALA A 9 17.06 24.66 16.23
CA ALA A 9 18.40 24.30 15.76
C ALA A 9 18.79 25.13 14.54
N VAL A 10 20.09 25.22 14.27
CA VAL A 10 20.62 25.93 13.12
C VAL A 10 20.19 25.25 11.84
N LEU A 11 19.76 26.03 10.86
CA LEU A 11 19.41 25.57 9.51
C LEU A 11 20.60 25.80 8.58
N GLN A 12 21.11 24.72 7.98
CA GLN A 12 22.17 24.82 7.00
C GLN A 12 21.64 25.35 5.66
N PRO A 13 22.48 26.09 4.86
CA PRO A 13 22.02 26.70 3.60
C PRO A 13 21.43 25.72 2.58
N ASP A 14 21.97 24.50 2.52
CA ASP A 14 21.63 23.42 1.59
C ASP A 14 20.95 22.24 2.28
N GLU A 15 20.23 22.49 3.37
CA GLU A 15 19.53 21.47 4.14
C GLU A 15 18.04 21.42 3.75
N HIS A 16 17.53 20.23 3.50
CA HIS A 16 16.16 19.96 3.11
C HIS A 16 15.53 18.88 4.03
N PHE A 17 14.20 18.90 4.15
CA PHE A 17 13.49 18.11 5.15
C PHE A 17 12.32 17.35 4.56
N PHE A 18 12.20 16.06 4.92
CA PHE A 18 11.19 15.13 4.42
C PHE A 18 10.54 14.37 5.57
N GLY A 19 9.37 13.77 5.32
CA GLY A 19 8.62 12.98 6.30
C GLY A 19 7.33 13.66 6.76
N PHE A 20 7.10 13.75 8.08
CA PHE A 20 5.95 14.37 8.74
C PHE A 20 4.62 13.62 8.58
N GLY A 21 4.64 12.37 8.14
CA GLY A 21 3.44 11.56 7.97
C GLY A 21 2.75 11.75 6.62
N GLU A 22 1.46 11.55 6.59
CA GLU A 22 0.63 11.57 5.37
C GLU A 22 0.37 13.00 4.90
N ARG A 23 1.40 13.65 4.37
CA ARG A 23 1.33 15.04 3.87
C ARG A 23 0.95 15.06 2.40
N MET A 24 -0.03 15.90 2.05
CA MET A 24 -0.50 16.11 0.67
C MET A 24 0.03 17.39 0.02
N ASP A 25 0.71 18.23 0.81
CA ASP A 25 1.17 19.56 0.39
C ASP A 25 2.48 19.51 -0.42
N PHE A 26 3.61 19.20 0.23
CA PHE A 26 4.93 19.18 -0.37
C PHE A 26 5.69 17.92 0.03
N MET A 27 6.69 17.53 -0.77
CA MET A 27 7.66 16.51 -0.39
C MET A 27 8.73 17.16 0.51
N ASP A 28 9.45 18.12 -0.03
CA ASP A 28 10.42 18.90 0.72
C ASP A 28 9.71 20.02 1.49
N GLN A 29 9.89 20.02 2.80
CA GLN A 29 9.25 20.96 3.72
C GLN A 29 10.13 22.16 4.09
N ARG A 30 11.31 22.32 3.45
CA ARG A 30 12.14 23.52 3.66
C ARG A 30 11.36 24.79 3.35
N GLY A 31 11.46 25.80 4.22
CA GLY A 31 10.73 27.06 4.10
C GLY A 31 9.24 26.96 4.42
N ARG A 32 8.78 25.90 5.11
CA ARG A 32 7.36 25.67 5.42
C ARG A 32 7.11 25.66 6.94
N LYS A 33 5.84 25.88 7.30
CA LYS A 33 5.30 25.54 8.62
C LYS A 33 4.45 24.29 8.48
N VAL A 34 4.76 23.28 9.31
CA VAL A 34 4.05 22.01 9.34
C VAL A 34 3.34 21.88 10.67
N TYR A 35 2.02 21.77 10.65
CA TYR A 35 1.20 21.49 11.84
C TYR A 35 0.77 20.03 11.81
N LEU A 36 0.98 19.33 12.93
CA LEU A 36 0.68 17.91 13.08
C LEU A 36 -0.29 17.69 14.24
N ASN A 37 -1.46 17.21 13.89
CA ASN A 37 -2.50 16.76 14.81
C ASN A 37 -3.44 15.85 14.03
N VAL A 38 -3.88 14.74 14.59
CA VAL A 38 -4.83 13.86 13.88
C VAL A 38 -6.12 14.66 13.67
N GLU A 39 -6.44 14.91 12.43
CA GLU A 39 -7.64 15.62 12.02
C GLU A 39 -8.30 14.87 10.88
N LEU A 40 -9.62 14.68 10.98
CA LEU A 40 -10.36 14.23 9.83
C LEU A 40 -10.16 15.22 8.69
N GLY A 41 -9.64 14.76 7.57
CA GLY A 41 -9.61 15.50 6.33
C GLY A 41 -11.02 15.78 5.77
N ARG A 42 -12.01 15.91 6.67
CA ARG A 42 -13.38 16.26 6.28
C ARG A 42 -13.36 17.48 5.42
N GLY A 43 -13.64 17.22 4.15
CA GLY A 43 -14.06 18.24 3.24
C GLY A 43 -12.95 19.16 2.79
N ILE A 44 -11.88 18.61 2.34
CA ILE A 44 -11.32 19.15 1.11
C ILE A 44 -12.36 18.80 0.05
N LYS A 45 -13.55 19.35 0.27
CA LYS A 45 -14.63 19.38 -0.70
C LYS A 45 -14.48 20.70 -1.39
N PRO A 46 -14.11 20.73 -2.68
CA PRO A 46 -14.04 21.99 -3.41
C PRO A 46 -15.34 22.77 -3.36
N ALA A 47 -16.46 22.07 -3.20
CA ALA A 47 -17.80 22.63 -3.14
C ALA A 47 -18.21 23.16 -1.75
N VAL A 48 -17.46 22.91 -0.68
CA VAL A 48 -17.86 23.30 0.69
C VAL A 48 -16.74 24.06 1.38
N GLY A 49 -16.30 25.16 0.76
CA GLY A 49 -15.40 26.10 1.40
C GLY A 49 -14.03 25.55 1.74
N GLY A 50 -13.40 24.94 0.74
CA GLY A 50 -12.00 24.60 0.62
C GLY A 50 -11.24 24.38 1.92
N LYS A 51 -11.11 23.15 2.40
CA LYS A 51 -10.08 22.89 3.37
C LYS A 51 -8.74 22.84 2.66
N ASP A 52 -7.81 23.54 3.24
CA ASP A 52 -6.44 23.63 2.80
C ASP A 52 -5.75 22.26 2.90
N ILE A 53 -5.22 21.73 1.79
CA ILE A 53 -4.39 20.51 1.80
C ILE A 53 -3.19 20.63 2.73
N LEU A 54 -2.77 21.86 3.07
CA LEU A 54 -1.74 22.13 4.06
C LEU A 54 -2.13 21.66 5.48
N ARG A 55 -3.43 21.45 5.73
CA ARG A 55 -3.97 20.97 7.00
C ARG A 55 -4.51 19.56 6.94
N ALA A 56 -4.27 18.82 5.87
CA ALA A 56 -4.62 17.41 5.79
C ALA A 56 -3.74 16.58 6.73
N ASN A 57 -4.32 15.93 7.71
CA ASN A 57 -3.61 15.22 8.77
C ASN A 57 -4.34 13.94 9.21
N TYR A 58 -4.68 13.04 8.29
CA TYR A 58 -5.23 11.73 8.68
C TYR A 58 -4.21 10.91 9.48
N CYS A 59 -2.94 10.95 9.08
CA CYS A 59 -1.87 10.26 9.77
C CYS A 59 -0.63 11.16 9.89
N PRO A 60 -0.65 12.16 10.78
CA PRO A 60 0.53 12.95 11.07
C PRO A 60 1.55 12.11 11.85
N VAL A 61 2.83 12.24 11.50
CA VAL A 61 3.93 11.60 12.22
C VAL A 61 4.96 12.65 12.57
N PRO A 62 5.23 12.92 13.86
CA PRO A 62 6.19 13.94 14.27
C PRO A 62 7.64 13.44 14.11
N PHE A 63 7.96 12.94 12.93
CA PHE A 63 9.28 12.48 12.49
C PHE A 63 9.65 13.14 11.19
N MET A 64 10.81 13.78 11.17
CA MET A 64 11.40 14.36 9.96
C MET A 64 12.79 13.82 9.73
N MET A 65 13.23 13.85 8.48
CA MET A 65 14.57 13.47 8.04
C MET A 65 15.23 14.63 7.28
N SER A 66 16.48 14.89 7.59
CA SER A 66 17.30 15.92 6.95
C SER A 66 18.24 15.30 5.92
N THR A 67 18.48 16.03 4.81
CA THR A 67 19.54 15.71 3.83
C THR A 67 20.94 15.72 4.44
N LYS A 68 21.09 16.20 5.69
CA LYS A 68 22.36 16.19 6.44
C LYS A 68 22.62 14.87 7.18
N GLY A 69 21.81 13.83 6.95
CA GLY A 69 22.04 12.50 7.49
C GLY A 69 21.59 12.32 8.94
N TYR A 70 20.50 12.98 9.34
CA TYR A 70 19.86 12.77 10.63
C TYR A 70 18.34 12.92 10.51
N GLY A 71 17.62 12.28 11.43
CA GLY A 71 16.21 12.48 11.64
C GLY A 71 15.93 12.97 13.07
N LEU A 72 14.78 13.63 13.24
CA LEU A 72 14.26 14.01 14.56
C LEU A 72 12.87 13.42 14.71
N PHE A 73 12.66 12.65 15.79
CA PHE A 73 11.36 12.16 16.20
C PHE A 73 10.94 12.83 17.51
N PHE A 74 9.88 13.63 17.46
CA PHE A 74 9.33 14.27 18.65
C PHE A 74 8.31 13.33 19.30
N HIS A 75 8.74 12.73 20.42
CA HIS A 75 7.95 11.74 21.15
C HIS A 75 6.91 12.43 22.06
N THR A 76 5.79 12.79 21.46
CA THR A 76 4.72 13.49 22.16
C THR A 76 3.35 13.06 21.64
N PRO A 77 2.33 12.91 22.52
CA PRO A 77 0.94 12.67 22.08
C PRO A 77 0.19 13.96 21.75
N PHE A 78 0.80 15.11 21.96
CA PHE A 78 0.17 16.41 21.72
C PHE A 78 0.37 16.87 20.28
N ALA A 79 -0.48 17.81 19.84
CA ALA A 79 -0.28 18.50 18.57
C ALA A 79 1.10 19.17 18.53
N THR A 80 1.73 19.20 17.36
CA THR A 80 3.04 19.82 17.15
C THR A 80 3.03 20.81 16.00
N GLU A 81 3.89 21.81 16.08
CA GLU A 81 4.17 22.76 15.00
C GLU A 81 5.68 22.73 14.71
N TRP A 82 6.02 22.59 13.44
CA TRP A 82 7.37 22.59 12.95
C TRP A 82 7.57 23.76 12.00
N ASN A 83 8.54 24.60 12.30
CA ASN A 83 8.92 25.74 11.46
C ASN A 83 10.25 25.40 10.79
N MET A 84 10.20 25.05 9.50
CA MET A 84 11.33 24.50 8.76
C MET A 84 12.04 25.62 7.98
N GLY A 85 12.31 26.77 8.62
CA GLY A 85 12.91 27.92 7.98
C GLY A 85 11.91 28.92 7.42
N TRP A 86 10.65 28.88 7.82
CA TRP A 86 9.61 29.84 7.42
C TRP A 86 9.84 31.22 8.04
N ASP A 87 10.08 31.27 9.36
CA ASP A 87 10.27 32.53 10.10
C ASP A 87 11.68 33.11 9.93
N SER A 88 12.67 32.27 9.62
CA SER A 88 14.08 32.65 9.42
C SER A 88 14.82 31.61 8.60
N SER A 89 15.72 32.05 7.75
CA SER A 89 16.63 31.14 7.01
C SER A 89 17.76 30.54 7.87
N ASP A 90 17.91 31.00 9.11
CA ASP A 90 19.05 30.66 9.96
C ASP A 90 18.74 29.51 10.95
N TYR A 91 17.47 29.22 11.16
CA TYR A 91 17.06 28.15 12.08
C TYR A 91 15.76 27.47 11.67
N TYR A 92 15.62 26.22 12.07
CA TYR A 92 14.34 25.55 12.15
C TYR A 92 13.94 25.32 13.62
N SER A 93 12.67 25.13 13.90
CA SER A 93 12.19 24.89 15.27
C SER A 93 11.00 23.95 15.27
N PHE A 94 10.82 23.24 16.39
CA PHE A 94 9.63 22.44 16.63
C PHE A 94 9.11 22.68 18.04
N LYS A 95 7.77 22.58 18.17
CA LYS A 95 7.01 22.92 19.35
C LYS A 95 5.90 21.89 19.56
N ALA A 96 5.68 21.45 20.81
CA ALA A 96 4.48 20.74 21.20
C ALA A 96 3.56 21.63 22.03
N PHE A 97 2.26 21.43 21.90
CA PHE A 97 1.23 22.20 22.61
C PHE A 97 0.88 21.59 23.99
N GLY A 98 1.77 20.78 24.54
CA GLY A 98 1.69 20.17 25.86
C GLY A 98 2.79 19.15 26.07
N GLY A 99 2.91 18.62 27.30
CA GLY A 99 3.92 17.62 27.65
C GLY A 99 5.33 18.17 27.79
N ASP A 100 6.29 17.26 27.78
CA ASP A 100 7.71 17.54 27.93
C ASP A 100 8.42 17.67 26.59
N LEU A 101 9.63 18.24 26.60
CA LEU A 101 10.52 18.30 25.45
C LEU A 101 11.26 16.96 25.33
N ASP A 102 10.58 15.93 24.87
CA ASP A 102 11.12 14.59 24.64
C ASP A 102 11.24 14.33 23.15
N TYR A 103 12.47 14.17 22.65
CA TYR A 103 12.72 13.86 21.25
C TYR A 103 13.96 12.99 21.06
N TYR A 104 13.97 12.24 19.98
CA TYR A 104 15.07 11.39 19.57
C TYR A 104 15.80 12.00 18.37
N PHE A 105 17.12 12.12 18.50
CA PHE A 105 18.01 12.38 17.38
C PHE A 105 18.41 11.04 16.77
N ILE A 106 18.08 10.83 15.49
CA ILE A 106 18.30 9.58 14.78
C ILE A 106 19.35 9.81 13.71
N TYR A 107 20.59 9.40 13.98
CA TYR A 107 21.65 9.46 13.00
C TYR A 107 21.43 8.40 11.91
N GLY A 108 21.70 8.72 10.65
CA GLY A 108 21.69 7.80 9.52
C GLY A 108 22.29 8.45 8.28
N PRO A 109 23.23 7.80 7.59
CA PRO A 109 23.89 8.40 6.43
C PRO A 109 22.92 8.57 5.24
N ASP A 110 21.82 7.83 5.23
CA ASP A 110 20.80 7.82 4.19
C ASP A 110 19.38 7.70 4.78
N PHE A 111 18.38 8.00 3.96
CA PHE A 111 16.98 7.99 4.37
C PHE A 111 16.50 6.60 4.81
N TYR A 112 16.92 5.54 4.16
CA TYR A 112 16.51 4.17 4.51
C TYR A 112 17.01 3.79 5.90
N THR A 113 18.24 4.10 6.23
CA THR A 113 18.82 3.88 7.56
C THR A 113 18.08 4.68 8.63
N MET A 114 17.70 5.94 8.35
CA MET A 114 16.93 6.75 9.30
C MET A 114 15.53 6.16 9.56
N VAL A 115 14.81 5.73 8.52
CA VAL A 115 13.49 5.09 8.66
C VAL A 115 13.61 3.76 9.40
N ASP A 116 14.64 2.96 9.11
CA ASP A 116 14.90 1.68 9.79
C ASP A 116 15.07 1.90 11.29
N ARG A 117 15.94 2.83 11.70
CA ARG A 117 16.18 3.17 13.11
C ARG A 117 14.97 3.80 13.79
N TYR A 118 14.21 4.63 13.09
CA TYR A 118 12.96 5.16 13.61
C TYR A 118 11.95 4.04 13.91
N THR A 119 11.84 3.06 13.01
CA THR A 119 10.92 1.93 13.20
C THR A 119 11.46 0.88 14.17
N GLU A 120 12.76 0.78 14.41
CA GLU A 120 13.29 0.02 15.55
C GLU A 120 12.78 0.57 16.88
N LEU A 121 12.66 1.89 16.99
CA LEU A 121 12.14 2.56 18.16
C LEU A 121 10.61 2.47 18.30
N THR A 122 9.88 2.62 17.20
CA THR A 122 8.40 2.75 17.20
C THR A 122 7.67 1.47 16.78
N GLY A 123 8.41 0.44 16.40
CA GLY A 123 7.90 -0.85 15.91
C GLY A 123 7.89 -0.94 14.38
N LYS A 124 8.21 -2.12 13.87
CA LYS A 124 8.22 -2.41 12.43
C LYS A 124 6.83 -2.85 11.93
N SER A 125 6.61 -2.67 10.64
CA SER A 125 5.42 -3.20 9.97
C SER A 125 5.43 -4.73 10.00
N PRO A 126 4.33 -5.40 10.35
CA PRO A 126 4.23 -6.85 10.22
C PRO A 126 4.08 -7.25 8.75
N MET A 127 4.34 -8.51 8.44
CA MET A 127 3.94 -9.06 7.15
C MET A 127 2.43 -9.32 7.12
N LEU A 128 1.76 -8.79 6.10
CA LEU A 128 0.39 -9.17 5.79
C LEU A 128 0.34 -10.59 5.19
N PRO A 129 -0.83 -11.24 5.17
CA PRO A 129 -1.00 -12.43 4.35
C PRO A 129 -0.65 -12.15 2.88
N ARG A 130 -0.04 -13.10 2.17
CA ARG A 130 0.37 -12.91 0.78
C ARG A 130 -0.79 -12.50 -0.13
N PHE A 131 -1.98 -13.03 0.10
CA PHE A 131 -3.18 -12.65 -0.66
C PHE A 131 -3.60 -11.18 -0.46
N ALA A 132 -3.19 -10.53 0.63
CA ALA A 132 -3.43 -9.10 0.83
C ALA A 132 -2.59 -8.21 -0.11
N MET A 133 -1.62 -8.78 -0.84
CA MET A 133 -0.90 -8.09 -1.91
C MET A 133 -1.70 -8.02 -3.23
N GLY A 134 -2.77 -8.82 -3.36
CA GLY A 134 -3.74 -8.74 -4.44
C GLY A 134 -4.66 -7.53 -4.32
N LEU A 135 -5.78 -7.55 -5.06
CA LEU A 135 -6.75 -6.46 -5.09
C LEU A 135 -7.74 -6.57 -3.92
N HIS A 136 -7.97 -5.45 -3.24
CA HIS A 136 -9.03 -5.26 -2.26
C HIS A 136 -10.21 -4.53 -2.89
N VAL A 137 -11.42 -5.03 -2.68
CA VAL A 137 -12.67 -4.44 -3.18
C VAL A 137 -13.53 -3.97 -2.01
N GLY A 138 -13.87 -2.68 -2.00
CA GLY A 138 -14.84 -2.12 -1.07
C GLY A 138 -16.21 -1.96 -1.71
N THR A 139 -17.28 -2.06 -0.93
CA THR A 139 -18.65 -1.88 -1.42
C THR A 139 -19.59 -1.35 -0.35
N TYR A 140 -20.55 -0.54 -0.77
CA TYR A 140 -21.73 -0.20 0.03
C TYR A 140 -22.87 -1.20 -0.13
N SER A 141 -22.58 -2.38 -0.64
CA SER A 141 -23.57 -3.48 -0.81
C SER A 141 -24.75 -3.12 -1.71
N GLY A 142 -24.53 -2.29 -2.72
CA GLY A 142 -25.53 -1.90 -3.73
C GLY A 142 -26.24 -0.56 -3.48
N GLY A 143 -26.09 0.02 -2.30
CA GLY A 143 -26.59 1.34 -1.96
C GLY A 143 -25.47 2.24 -1.43
N THR A 144 -25.80 3.49 -1.14
CA THR A 144 -24.89 4.50 -0.59
C THR A 144 -25.59 5.26 0.52
N TRP A 145 -24.95 6.27 1.08
CA TRP A 145 -25.51 7.17 2.08
C TRP A 145 -26.85 7.82 1.72
N LYS A 146 -27.19 7.91 0.43
CA LYS A 146 -28.46 8.50 -0.04
C LYS A 146 -29.49 7.47 -0.47
N ASN A 147 -29.07 6.20 -0.52
CA ASN A 147 -29.87 5.10 -1.03
C ASN A 147 -29.61 3.82 -0.20
N GLU A 148 -29.52 3.99 1.12
CA GLU A 148 -29.20 2.87 2.03
C GLU A 148 -30.24 1.75 2.00
N GLU A 149 -31.46 2.05 1.61
CA GLU A 149 -32.54 1.07 1.41
C GLU A 149 -32.23 0.07 0.28
N MET A 150 -31.33 0.44 -0.64
CA MET A 150 -30.89 -0.42 -1.73
C MET A 150 -29.80 -1.41 -1.31
N THR A 151 -29.22 -1.26 -0.10
CA THR A 151 -28.20 -2.19 0.38
C THR A 151 -28.81 -3.56 0.65
N SER A 152 -28.08 -4.61 0.35
CA SER A 152 -28.60 -5.97 0.47
C SER A 152 -27.50 -7.00 0.67
N ASP A 153 -27.79 -8.06 1.43
CA ASP A 153 -26.96 -9.26 1.55
C ASP A 153 -26.83 -10.05 0.23
N LYS A 154 -27.61 -9.71 -0.79
CA LYS A 154 -27.51 -10.31 -2.14
C LYS A 154 -26.45 -9.64 -3.01
N TYR A 155 -26.16 -8.37 -2.75
CA TYR A 155 -25.25 -7.61 -3.61
C TYR A 155 -23.77 -8.06 -3.51
N PRO A 156 -23.17 -8.25 -2.33
CA PRO A 156 -21.76 -8.63 -2.22
C PRO A 156 -21.43 -9.94 -2.95
N PRO A 157 -22.19 -11.04 -2.83
CA PRO A 157 -21.95 -12.25 -3.61
C PRO A 157 -22.11 -12.04 -5.13
N ALA A 158 -23.09 -11.24 -5.56
CA ALA A 158 -23.29 -10.92 -6.97
C ALA A 158 -22.14 -10.10 -7.55
N LEU A 159 -21.59 -9.14 -6.77
CA LEU A 159 -20.40 -8.39 -7.13
C LEU A 159 -19.18 -9.31 -7.29
N CYS A 160 -18.96 -10.21 -6.33
CA CYS A 160 -17.86 -11.18 -6.40
C CYS A 160 -17.98 -12.05 -7.65
N LYS A 161 -19.20 -12.56 -7.92
CA LYS A 161 -19.47 -13.38 -9.12
C LYS A 161 -19.13 -12.59 -10.40
N ARG A 162 -19.61 -11.35 -10.51
CA ARG A 162 -19.36 -10.53 -11.69
C ARG A 162 -17.87 -10.24 -11.89
N LEU A 163 -17.13 -9.93 -10.82
CA LEU A 163 -15.67 -9.74 -10.91
C LEU A 163 -14.97 -10.98 -11.48
N ARG A 164 -15.39 -12.19 -11.07
CA ARG A 164 -14.85 -13.44 -11.64
C ARG A 164 -15.26 -13.64 -13.11
N GLU A 165 -16.51 -13.33 -13.47
CA GLU A 165 -17.01 -13.43 -14.85
C GLU A 165 -16.32 -12.45 -15.81
N GLU A 166 -15.96 -11.26 -15.33
CA GLU A 166 -15.18 -10.25 -16.07
C GLU A 166 -13.67 -10.51 -16.01
N GLU A 167 -13.23 -11.62 -15.43
CA GLU A 167 -11.82 -12.00 -15.25
C GLU A 167 -10.97 -10.95 -14.51
N VAL A 168 -11.57 -10.23 -13.56
CA VAL A 168 -10.88 -9.29 -12.68
C VAL A 168 -10.33 -10.05 -11.47
N PRO A 169 -9.01 -10.19 -11.33
CA PRO A 169 -8.39 -10.77 -10.15
C PRO A 169 -8.73 -9.98 -8.88
N PHE A 170 -9.08 -10.65 -7.78
CA PHE A 170 -9.21 -10.01 -6.47
C PHE A 170 -9.19 -11.02 -5.34
N ASP A 171 -8.84 -10.58 -4.13
CA ASP A 171 -8.67 -11.44 -2.95
C ASP A 171 -9.55 -11.06 -1.76
N LEU A 172 -9.71 -9.76 -1.48
CA LEU A 172 -10.44 -9.28 -0.32
C LEU A 172 -11.68 -8.47 -0.72
N LEU A 173 -12.72 -8.62 0.08
CA LEU A 173 -13.92 -7.80 0.01
C LEU A 173 -14.17 -7.15 1.37
N TRP A 174 -14.71 -5.94 1.40
CA TRP A 174 -15.20 -5.35 2.63
C TRP A 174 -16.44 -4.49 2.39
N LEU A 175 -17.35 -4.51 3.37
CA LEU A 175 -18.60 -3.79 3.32
C LEU A 175 -18.48 -2.51 4.14
N ASP A 176 -18.75 -1.37 3.51
CA ASP A 176 -18.81 -0.09 4.21
C ASP A 176 -20.05 0.03 5.08
N SER A 177 -20.18 1.12 5.76
CA SER A 177 -21.06 1.42 6.88
C SER A 177 -22.55 1.07 6.70
N THR A 178 -23.05 0.93 5.47
CA THR A 178 -24.46 0.65 5.19
C THR A 178 -24.93 -0.76 5.55
N TRP A 179 -24.04 -1.67 5.93
CA TRP A 179 -24.43 -3.00 6.43
C TRP A 179 -25.14 -2.95 7.79
N ARG A 180 -24.77 -1.97 8.65
CA ARG A 180 -25.24 -1.87 10.03
C ARG A 180 -26.45 -0.94 10.18
N LEU A 181 -27.15 -1.10 11.27
CA LEU A 181 -28.23 -0.18 11.67
C LEU A 181 -27.70 1.23 11.99
N PHE A 182 -28.50 2.24 11.65
CA PHE A 182 -28.22 3.65 11.90
C PHE A 182 -29.22 4.35 12.81
N ASN A 183 -30.27 3.67 13.26
CA ASN A 183 -31.30 4.25 14.13
C ASN A 183 -30.83 4.29 15.58
N THR A 184 -29.95 5.18 15.86
CA THR A 184 -29.16 5.17 17.06
C THR A 184 -29.06 6.56 17.63
N THR A 185 -28.65 6.70 18.90
CA THR A 185 -28.45 7.97 19.59
C THR A 185 -27.48 8.90 18.83
N TYR A 186 -26.49 8.30 18.15
CA TYR A 186 -25.47 9.04 17.40
C TYR A 186 -25.69 8.99 15.87
N GLY A 187 -26.88 8.61 15.42
CA GLY A 187 -27.21 8.45 14.01
C GLY A 187 -26.28 7.42 13.36
N ASN A 188 -25.63 7.78 12.24
CA ASN A 188 -24.67 6.90 11.58
C ASN A 188 -23.27 6.92 12.23
N GLY A 189 -23.09 7.63 13.35
CA GLY A 189 -21.81 7.73 14.08
C GLY A 189 -21.51 6.54 14.98
N GLY A 190 -22.53 5.80 15.48
CA GLY A 190 -22.37 4.66 16.37
C GLY A 190 -22.38 3.30 15.70
N CYS A 191 -21.96 2.26 16.43
CA CYS A 191 -21.97 0.88 15.99
C CYS A 191 -22.59 -0.01 17.08
N CYS A 192 -23.74 -0.63 16.78
CA CYS A 192 -24.39 -1.60 17.67
C CYS A 192 -24.12 -3.05 17.28
N PHE A 193 -23.41 -3.31 16.18
CA PHE A 193 -23.16 -4.63 15.59
C PHE A 193 -24.42 -5.41 15.24
N GLU A 194 -25.49 -4.69 14.92
CA GLU A 194 -26.72 -5.26 14.37
C GLU A 194 -26.86 -4.90 12.89
N TRP A 195 -27.37 -5.86 12.14
CA TRP A 195 -27.54 -5.74 10.70
C TRP A 195 -28.77 -4.91 10.34
N ARG A 196 -28.67 -4.17 9.28
CA ARG A 196 -29.82 -3.51 8.64
C ARG A 196 -30.85 -4.57 8.20
N ASN A 197 -32.12 -4.22 8.27
CA ASN A 197 -33.23 -5.15 7.93
C ASN A 197 -33.24 -5.64 6.48
N THR A 198 -32.47 -5.01 5.60
CA THR A 198 -32.26 -5.45 4.21
C THR A 198 -31.26 -6.61 4.08
N PHE A 199 -30.50 -6.89 5.13
CA PHE A 199 -29.65 -8.08 5.23
C PHE A 199 -30.43 -9.17 5.94
N LYS A 200 -31.02 -10.09 5.16
CA LYS A 200 -31.91 -11.15 5.68
C LYS A 200 -31.16 -12.38 6.18
N ASP A 201 -30.03 -12.70 5.54
CA ASP A 201 -29.16 -13.81 5.92
C ASP A 201 -27.67 -13.44 5.70
N PRO A 202 -27.08 -12.64 6.61
CA PRO A 202 -25.69 -12.25 6.49
C PRO A 202 -24.72 -13.44 6.50
N LYS A 203 -25.07 -14.55 7.18
CA LYS A 203 -24.23 -15.74 7.17
C LYS A 203 -24.16 -16.36 5.78
N ALA A 204 -25.28 -16.55 5.12
CA ALA A 204 -25.33 -17.07 3.75
C ALA A 204 -24.62 -16.12 2.76
N MET A 205 -24.64 -14.81 3.00
CA MET A 205 -23.87 -13.82 2.24
C MET A 205 -22.37 -14.10 2.35
N PHE A 206 -21.83 -14.26 3.57
CA PHE A 206 -20.41 -14.58 3.77
C PHE A 206 -20.05 -15.90 3.11
N ASP A 207 -20.84 -16.96 3.34
CA ASP A 207 -20.61 -18.28 2.76
C ASP A 207 -20.57 -18.20 1.21
N SER A 208 -21.47 -17.42 0.61
CA SER A 208 -21.54 -17.23 -0.84
C SER A 208 -20.34 -16.42 -1.39
N CYS A 209 -19.82 -15.43 -0.65
CA CYS A 209 -18.60 -14.74 -1.01
C CYS A 209 -17.38 -15.68 -0.95
N TYR A 210 -17.27 -16.46 0.11
CA TYR A 210 -16.18 -17.43 0.26
C TYR A 210 -16.22 -18.53 -0.80
N ALA A 211 -17.42 -18.95 -1.24
CA ALA A 211 -17.58 -19.86 -2.37
C ALA A 211 -17.04 -19.30 -3.70
N GLN A 212 -16.85 -17.96 -3.82
CA GLN A 212 -16.19 -17.30 -4.95
C GLN A 212 -14.67 -17.16 -4.75
N ASN A 213 -14.08 -17.88 -3.79
CA ASN A 213 -12.65 -17.82 -3.42
C ASN A 213 -12.18 -16.43 -2.93
N VAL A 214 -13.06 -15.64 -2.35
CA VAL A 214 -12.68 -14.47 -1.57
C VAL A 214 -11.92 -14.94 -0.33
N LYS A 215 -10.75 -14.37 -0.06
CA LYS A 215 -9.89 -14.82 1.06
C LYS A 215 -10.39 -14.31 2.41
N MET A 216 -10.82 -13.06 2.44
CA MET A 216 -11.41 -12.43 3.62
C MET A 216 -12.52 -11.47 3.24
N VAL A 217 -13.60 -11.47 4.03
CA VAL A 217 -14.63 -10.44 3.99
C VAL A 217 -14.58 -9.63 5.27
N GLY A 218 -14.47 -8.31 5.15
CA GLY A 218 -14.39 -7.37 6.26
C GLY A 218 -15.59 -6.46 6.37
N LEU A 219 -15.70 -5.78 7.51
CA LEU A 219 -16.77 -4.84 7.79
C LEU A 219 -16.23 -3.50 8.29
N HIS A 220 -16.84 -2.41 7.83
CA HIS A 220 -16.64 -1.09 8.39
C HIS A 220 -17.21 -1.02 9.82
N ILE A 221 -16.43 -0.51 10.75
CA ILE A 221 -16.85 -0.25 12.13
C ILE A 221 -16.40 1.16 12.59
N ARG A 222 -17.00 1.60 13.68
CA ARG A 222 -16.61 2.83 14.38
C ARG A 222 -16.28 2.56 15.85
N SER A 223 -15.48 3.45 16.43
CA SER A 223 -15.07 3.38 17.84
C SER A 223 -16.18 3.71 18.83
N ILE A 224 -17.25 4.33 18.35
CA ILE A 224 -18.40 4.73 19.14
C ILE A 224 -19.42 3.59 19.15
N LEU A 225 -19.85 3.16 20.33
CA LEU A 225 -20.93 2.20 20.49
C LEU A 225 -22.29 2.91 20.43
N ASP A 226 -23.32 2.13 20.13
CA ASP A 226 -24.70 2.57 20.19
C ASP A 226 -25.62 1.42 20.64
N ASN A 227 -26.86 1.75 20.97
CA ASN A 227 -27.87 0.77 21.29
C ASN A 227 -28.60 0.33 20.01
N GLY A 228 -28.67 -0.97 19.80
CA GLY A 228 -29.55 -1.55 18.79
C GLY A 228 -30.90 -1.93 19.39
N PRO A 229 -31.91 -2.25 18.57
CA PRO A 229 -33.23 -2.67 19.02
C PRO A 229 -33.23 -4.00 19.80
N GLU A 230 -32.31 -4.91 19.47
CA GLU A 230 -32.24 -6.23 20.12
C GLU A 230 -31.27 -6.23 21.30
N TYR A 231 -30.20 -5.41 21.23
CA TYR A 231 -29.15 -5.40 22.24
C TYR A 231 -28.68 -3.99 22.54
N HIS A 232 -28.85 -3.57 23.78
CA HIS A 232 -28.44 -2.25 24.27
C HIS A 232 -26.95 -2.23 24.61
N LEU A 233 -26.11 -2.30 23.58
CA LEU A 233 -24.66 -2.47 23.69
C LEU A 233 -24.01 -1.28 24.41
N LEU A 234 -24.43 -0.05 24.09
CA LEU A 234 -23.90 1.17 24.72
C LEU A 234 -24.21 1.23 26.22
N ASP A 235 -25.47 0.94 26.59
CA ASP A 235 -25.88 0.99 28.01
C ASP A 235 -25.11 -0.03 28.83
N LYS A 236 -24.95 -1.25 28.32
CA LYS A 236 -24.13 -2.28 28.97
C LYS A 236 -22.64 -1.89 29.09
N ALA A 237 -22.08 -1.24 28.04
CA ALA A 237 -20.71 -0.73 28.09
C ALA A 237 -20.53 0.33 29.18
N ARG A 238 -21.50 1.23 29.33
CA ARG A 238 -21.50 2.26 30.39
C ARG A 238 -21.61 1.65 31.78
N GLU A 239 -22.58 0.75 31.99
CA GLU A 239 -22.77 0.05 33.27
C GLU A 239 -21.51 -0.67 33.75
N GLN A 240 -20.72 -1.19 32.81
CA GLN A 240 -19.51 -1.95 33.13
C GLN A 240 -18.23 -1.10 33.07
N GLY A 241 -18.33 0.19 32.79
CA GLY A 241 -17.17 1.10 32.77
C GLY A 241 -16.25 0.94 31.55
N ASN A 242 -16.76 0.39 30.44
CA ASN A 242 -15.97 0.09 29.23
C ASN A 242 -15.90 1.25 28.24
N VAL A 243 -16.46 2.42 28.56
CA VAL A 243 -16.42 3.62 27.72
C VAL A 243 -15.49 4.69 28.31
N LEU A 244 -14.89 5.49 27.43
CA LEU A 244 -14.13 6.67 27.79
C LEU A 244 -15.07 7.81 28.17
N TYR A 245 -14.72 8.56 29.24
CA TYR A 245 -15.39 9.78 29.67
C TYR A 245 -16.92 9.65 29.77
N PRO A 246 -17.44 8.79 30.69
CA PRO A 246 -18.87 8.75 30.98
C PRO A 246 -19.40 10.15 31.27
N GLY A 247 -20.48 10.58 30.60
CA GLY A 247 -21.07 11.93 30.74
C GLY A 247 -20.48 12.98 29.77
N ALA A 248 -19.55 12.64 28.89
CA ALA A 248 -19.06 13.54 27.85
C ALA A 248 -20.10 13.73 26.72
N LYS A 249 -19.94 14.79 25.91
CA LYS A 249 -20.84 15.07 24.76
C LYS A 249 -20.92 13.90 23.78
N ILE A 250 -19.87 13.07 23.68
CA ILE A 250 -19.83 11.81 22.93
C ILE A 250 -19.45 10.70 23.91
N GLU A 251 -20.44 10.02 24.45
CA GLU A 251 -20.28 9.08 25.56
C GLU A 251 -20.02 7.63 25.15
N GLY A 252 -20.12 7.30 23.88
CA GLY A 252 -20.14 5.90 23.41
C GLY A 252 -18.76 5.34 23.04
N VAL A 253 -17.69 6.09 23.26
CA VAL A 253 -16.34 5.66 22.81
C VAL A 253 -15.81 4.56 23.69
N VAL A 254 -15.47 3.43 23.08
CA VAL A 254 -14.83 2.31 23.80
C VAL A 254 -13.47 2.75 24.36
N ASN A 255 -13.18 2.33 25.58
CA ASN A 255 -11.86 2.54 26.17
C ASN A 255 -10.84 1.53 25.64
N PHE A 256 -10.34 1.76 24.41
CA PHE A 256 -9.33 0.88 23.78
C PHE A 256 -7.96 0.89 24.47
N PHE A 257 -7.74 1.75 25.46
CA PHE A 257 -6.55 1.72 26.31
C PHE A 257 -6.64 0.70 27.46
N ASP A 258 -7.85 0.18 27.76
CA ASP A 258 -8.05 -0.84 28.76
C ASP A 258 -8.26 -2.22 28.10
N PRO A 259 -7.36 -3.19 28.30
CA PRO A 259 -7.53 -4.54 27.77
C PRO A 259 -8.84 -5.21 28.14
N LYS A 260 -9.40 -4.91 29.33
CA LYS A 260 -10.70 -5.47 29.75
C LYS A 260 -11.85 -4.92 28.94
N ALA A 261 -11.81 -3.61 28.60
CA ALA A 261 -12.80 -3.01 27.74
C ALA A 261 -12.68 -3.53 26.30
N VAL A 262 -11.46 -3.81 25.82
CA VAL A 262 -11.21 -4.45 24.51
C VAL A 262 -11.77 -5.87 24.47
N ASP A 263 -11.51 -6.69 25.50
CA ASP A 263 -12.04 -8.05 25.58
C ASP A 263 -13.57 -8.03 25.61
N TRP A 264 -14.16 -7.17 26.44
CA TRP A 264 -15.60 -7.01 26.51
C TRP A 264 -16.23 -6.57 25.17
N TRP A 265 -15.62 -5.58 24.50
CA TRP A 265 -16.03 -5.08 23.19
C TRP A 265 -15.95 -6.18 22.11
N TRP A 266 -14.89 -6.99 22.16
CA TRP A 266 -14.74 -8.12 21.27
C TRP A 266 -15.88 -9.15 21.48
N GLU A 267 -16.10 -9.58 22.72
CA GLU A 267 -17.07 -10.63 23.06
C GLU A 267 -18.52 -10.19 22.83
N ASN A 268 -18.86 -8.95 23.18
CA ASN A 268 -20.23 -8.47 23.16
C ASN A 268 -20.61 -7.73 21.85
N GLY A 269 -19.62 -7.23 21.11
CA GLY A 269 -19.80 -6.50 19.86
C GLY A 269 -19.33 -7.31 18.65
N VAL A 270 -18.01 -7.38 18.46
CA VAL A 270 -17.41 -7.90 17.21
C VAL A 270 -17.73 -9.37 16.97
N MET A 271 -17.79 -10.20 18.00
CA MET A 271 -18.12 -11.62 17.87
C MET A 271 -19.48 -11.88 17.24
N LYS A 272 -20.42 -10.94 17.31
CA LYS A 272 -21.72 -11.04 16.61
C LYS A 272 -21.54 -11.15 15.09
N VAL A 273 -20.51 -10.53 14.54
CA VAL A 273 -20.24 -10.55 13.10
C VAL A 273 -19.07 -11.49 12.75
N ALA A 274 -18.08 -11.63 13.61
CA ALA A 274 -16.97 -12.55 13.38
C ALA A 274 -17.41 -14.01 13.36
N SER A 275 -18.32 -14.41 14.27
CA SER A 275 -18.83 -15.79 14.38
C SER A 275 -19.63 -16.27 13.15
N ILE A 276 -20.15 -15.34 12.34
CA ILE A 276 -20.91 -15.65 11.12
C ILE A 276 -20.11 -15.45 9.83
N GLY A 277 -18.86 -14.94 9.91
CA GLY A 277 -18.00 -14.92 8.73
C GLY A 277 -17.12 -13.69 8.51
N ALA A 278 -17.29 -12.58 9.26
CA ALA A 278 -16.38 -11.45 9.14
C ALA A 278 -14.96 -11.85 9.62
N LYS A 279 -13.92 -11.53 8.85
CA LYS A 279 -12.53 -11.91 9.16
C LYS A 279 -11.59 -10.73 9.43
N PHE A 280 -12.02 -9.51 9.15
CA PHE A 280 -11.31 -8.29 9.50
C PHE A 280 -12.27 -7.11 9.56
N VAL A 281 -11.76 -5.95 9.96
CA VAL A 281 -12.54 -4.71 9.96
C VAL A 281 -11.77 -3.55 9.35
N LYS A 282 -12.53 -2.60 8.81
CA LYS A 282 -12.09 -1.24 8.55
C LYS A 282 -12.48 -0.38 9.73
N THR A 283 -11.51 0.12 10.47
CA THR A 283 -11.73 1.09 11.53
C THR A 283 -11.89 2.49 10.94
N ASP A 284 -12.97 3.17 11.30
CA ASP A 284 -13.29 4.50 10.81
C ASP A 284 -13.55 5.45 11.97
N VAL A 285 -13.15 6.72 11.81
CA VAL A 285 -13.35 7.81 12.78
C VAL A 285 -12.91 7.43 14.20
N GLY A 286 -11.63 7.61 14.50
CA GLY A 286 -11.07 7.43 15.84
C GLY A 286 -10.63 8.73 16.50
N GLY A 287 -10.17 9.71 15.73
CA GLY A 287 -9.46 10.88 16.24
C GLY A 287 -10.27 12.17 16.40
N THR A 288 -11.59 12.16 16.16
CA THR A 288 -12.41 13.39 16.25
C THR A 288 -12.80 13.80 17.64
N MET A 289 -12.28 13.14 18.66
CA MET A 289 -12.67 13.38 20.03
C MET A 289 -11.64 14.23 20.72
N ASP A 290 -12.11 15.26 21.42
CA ASP A 290 -11.27 16.09 22.30
C ASP A 290 -10.85 15.29 23.54
N LEU A 291 -10.02 14.29 23.31
CA LEU A 291 -9.43 13.44 24.34
C LEU A 291 -8.11 14.07 24.80
N LYS A 292 -8.16 15.03 25.70
CA LYS A 292 -6.98 15.74 26.19
C LYS A 292 -5.78 14.82 26.43
N GLY A 293 -4.70 15.03 25.66
CA GLY A 293 -3.47 14.24 25.70
C GLY A 293 -3.57 12.82 25.17
N LEU A 294 -4.74 12.35 24.70
CA LEU A 294 -4.94 11.04 24.10
C LEU A 294 -5.33 11.10 22.62
N HIS A 295 -5.70 12.27 22.13
CA HIS A 295 -6.27 12.49 20.79
C HIS A 295 -5.45 11.82 19.69
N ASN A 296 -4.15 12.10 19.63
CA ASN A 296 -3.28 11.58 18.57
C ASN A 296 -2.94 10.09 18.73
N ILE A 297 -2.98 9.55 19.94
CA ILE A 297 -2.64 8.14 20.20
C ILE A 297 -3.85 7.21 20.23
N PHE A 298 -5.07 7.75 20.32
CA PHE A 298 -6.28 6.95 20.31
C PHE A 298 -6.43 6.08 19.04
N PRO A 299 -6.14 6.58 17.81
CA PRO A 299 -6.18 5.76 16.60
C PRO A 299 -5.28 4.52 16.67
N LEU A 300 -4.14 4.60 17.39
CA LEU A 300 -3.25 3.44 17.57
C LEU A 300 -3.93 2.34 18.38
N ALA A 301 -4.50 2.69 19.52
CA ALA A 301 -5.20 1.73 20.38
C ALA A 301 -6.43 1.14 19.69
N TYR A 302 -7.17 1.98 18.96
CA TYR A 302 -8.34 1.55 18.19
C TYR A 302 -7.97 0.63 17.02
N ALA A 303 -6.87 0.85 16.33
CA ALA A 303 -6.40 -0.04 15.25
C ALA A 303 -5.82 -1.35 15.80
N GLU A 304 -5.10 -1.29 16.93
CA GLU A 304 -4.49 -2.46 17.58
C GLU A 304 -5.52 -3.50 18.00
N ALA A 305 -6.60 -3.06 18.62
CA ALA A 305 -7.59 -3.95 19.21
C ALA A 305 -8.18 -4.96 18.21
N PRO A 306 -8.82 -4.55 17.09
CA PRO A 306 -9.33 -5.51 16.11
C PRO A 306 -8.21 -6.28 15.40
N TYR A 307 -7.06 -5.66 15.16
CA TYR A 307 -5.93 -6.34 14.52
C TYR A 307 -5.50 -7.57 15.30
N ARG A 308 -5.22 -7.43 16.60
CA ARG A 308 -4.80 -8.53 17.45
C ARG A 308 -5.90 -9.58 17.64
N LYS A 309 -7.13 -9.13 17.87
CA LYS A 309 -8.27 -10.03 18.10
C LYS A 309 -8.59 -10.89 16.88
N PHE A 310 -8.63 -10.30 15.69
CA PHE A 310 -8.85 -11.07 14.46
C PHE A 310 -7.66 -11.96 14.10
N GLN A 311 -6.44 -11.52 14.36
CA GLN A 311 -5.24 -12.36 14.16
C GLN A 311 -5.31 -13.63 15.02
N GLU A 312 -5.67 -13.49 16.29
CA GLU A 312 -5.86 -14.61 17.21
C GLU A 312 -7.05 -15.49 16.79
N TYR A 313 -8.21 -14.88 16.53
CA TYR A 313 -9.42 -15.60 16.16
C TYR A 313 -9.30 -16.37 14.85
N ASN A 314 -8.69 -15.79 13.84
CA ASN A 314 -8.46 -16.43 12.54
C ASN A 314 -7.23 -17.37 12.56
N ASN A 315 -6.39 -17.34 13.58
CA ASN A 315 -5.13 -18.06 13.69
C ASN A 315 -4.22 -17.85 12.45
N MET A 316 -4.11 -16.59 12.01
CA MET A 316 -3.30 -16.22 10.85
C MET A 316 -2.89 -14.74 10.95
N ARG A 317 -2.04 -14.27 10.05
CA ARG A 317 -1.66 -12.85 9.95
C ARG A 317 -2.89 -11.96 9.88
N GLY A 318 -2.92 -10.94 10.74
CA GLY A 318 -4.04 -10.01 10.80
C GLY A 318 -4.08 -9.07 9.59
N VAL A 319 -5.29 -8.69 9.24
CA VAL A 319 -5.58 -7.61 8.29
C VAL A 319 -6.49 -6.61 8.99
N THR A 320 -6.09 -5.36 9.05
CA THR A 320 -6.93 -4.26 9.54
C THR A 320 -6.70 -3.07 8.63
N HIS A 321 -7.78 -2.52 8.16
CA HIS A 321 -7.81 -1.33 7.34
C HIS A 321 -8.16 -0.15 8.27
N THR A 322 -7.24 0.80 8.43
CA THR A 322 -7.47 1.94 9.32
C THR A 322 -7.45 3.27 8.57
N ARG A 323 -8.17 4.25 9.10
CA ARG A 323 -8.29 5.57 8.48
C ARG A 323 -7.34 6.58 9.09
N GLU A 324 -7.19 6.56 10.39
CA GLU A 324 -6.43 7.54 11.14
C GLU A 324 -5.23 6.87 11.81
N GLY A 325 -4.16 7.63 11.96
CA GLY A 325 -2.95 7.12 12.57
C GLY A 325 -2.07 8.20 13.18
N TYR A 326 -1.03 7.75 13.85
CA TYR A 326 0.03 8.57 14.43
C TYR A 326 1.33 7.75 14.44
N ALA A 327 2.41 8.30 14.99
CA ALA A 327 3.67 7.58 15.15
C ALA A 327 3.46 6.18 15.77
N GLY A 328 3.89 5.12 15.08
CA GLY A 328 3.72 3.73 15.51
C GLY A 328 2.55 2.98 14.85
N ILE A 329 1.74 3.64 14.02
CA ILE A 329 0.59 3.00 13.34
C ILE A 329 1.02 1.89 12.36
N GLN A 330 2.24 1.92 11.85
CA GLN A 330 2.79 0.91 10.95
C GLN A 330 2.75 -0.52 11.53
N ARG A 331 2.60 -0.67 12.82
CA ARG A 331 2.43 -1.97 13.50
C ARG A 331 1.08 -2.64 13.22
N TYR A 332 0.10 -1.87 12.71
CA TYR A 332 -1.28 -2.33 12.51
C TYR A 332 -1.68 -2.17 11.04
N PRO A 333 -1.88 -3.24 10.31
CA PRO A 333 -1.46 -3.56 8.95
C PRO A 333 -1.41 -2.45 7.92
N TYR A 334 -2.51 -1.74 7.61
CA TYR A 334 -2.42 -0.70 6.60
C TYR A 334 -3.40 0.46 6.82
N ILE A 335 -3.00 1.61 6.32
CA ILE A 335 -3.76 2.86 6.39
C ILE A 335 -4.15 3.32 4.97
N TRP A 336 -5.23 4.06 4.83
CA TRP A 336 -5.66 4.61 3.57
C TRP A 336 -5.71 6.15 3.60
N ALA A 337 -5.60 6.75 2.42
CA ALA A 337 -5.48 8.20 2.26
C ALA A 337 -6.68 9.03 2.75
N GLY A 338 -7.84 8.42 2.98
CA GLY A 338 -9.04 9.12 3.45
C GLY A 338 -10.00 9.56 2.33
N ASP A 339 -10.93 10.46 2.68
CA ASP A 339 -12.09 10.85 1.88
C ASP A 339 -11.76 11.93 0.83
N TRP A 340 -10.90 11.61 -0.13
CA TRP A 340 -10.54 12.56 -1.20
C TRP A 340 -11.49 12.44 -2.39
N GLY A 341 -11.81 13.57 -3.01
CA GLY A 341 -12.78 13.62 -4.11
C GLY A 341 -12.30 12.94 -5.39
N SER A 342 -13.26 12.43 -6.18
CA SER A 342 -13.03 11.91 -7.53
C SER A 342 -12.84 13.05 -8.53
N GLU A 343 -11.74 13.79 -8.38
CA GLU A 343 -11.40 14.98 -9.16
C GLU A 343 -9.89 15.06 -9.40
N TRP A 344 -9.50 15.60 -10.54
CA TRP A 344 -8.10 15.71 -10.96
C TRP A 344 -7.20 16.45 -9.97
N GLN A 345 -7.74 17.46 -9.28
CA GLN A 345 -6.99 18.26 -8.31
C GLN A 345 -6.49 17.46 -7.10
N TRP A 346 -7.10 16.32 -6.78
CA TRP A 346 -6.72 15.46 -5.65
C TRP A 346 -5.80 14.32 -6.03
N PHE A 347 -5.67 14.01 -7.31
CA PHE A 347 -4.93 12.85 -7.77
C PHE A 347 -3.44 12.95 -7.40
N GLU A 348 -2.74 14.00 -7.81
CA GLU A 348 -1.33 14.17 -7.46
C GLU A 348 -1.09 14.36 -5.95
N PRO A 349 -1.90 15.14 -5.19
CA PRO A 349 -1.81 15.18 -3.73
C PRO A 349 -1.94 13.83 -3.04
N VAL A 350 -2.79 12.92 -3.52
CA VAL A 350 -2.90 11.56 -2.97
C VAL A 350 -1.63 10.76 -3.23
N ILE A 351 -1.01 10.84 -4.41
CA ILE A 351 0.30 10.21 -4.68
C ILE A 351 1.33 10.73 -3.67
N ARG A 352 1.38 12.05 -3.47
CA ARG A 352 2.31 12.70 -2.54
C ARG A 352 2.11 12.22 -1.10
N ALA A 353 0.85 12.02 -0.68
CA ALA A 353 0.52 11.46 0.63
C ALA A 353 1.16 10.08 0.82
N GLY A 354 1.04 9.20 -0.17
CA GLY A 354 1.64 7.86 -0.15
C GLY A 354 3.17 7.88 -0.08
N LEU A 355 3.81 8.82 -0.77
CA LEU A 355 5.26 9.00 -0.72
C LEU A 355 5.72 9.51 0.65
N ASN A 356 5.08 10.54 1.19
CA ASN A 356 5.44 11.11 2.48
C ASN A 356 5.21 10.15 3.64
N ILE A 357 4.09 9.40 3.63
CA ILE A 357 3.80 8.44 4.70
C ILE A 357 4.79 7.26 4.69
N GLY A 358 5.21 6.82 3.50
CA GLY A 358 6.27 5.82 3.34
C GLY A 358 7.59 6.29 3.96
N MET A 359 8.00 7.53 3.69
CA MET A 359 9.19 8.15 4.34
C MET A 359 9.03 8.29 5.85
N SER A 360 7.83 8.22 6.37
CA SER A 360 7.55 8.31 7.82
C SER A 360 7.41 6.92 8.48
N GLY A 361 7.85 5.86 7.82
CA GLY A 361 7.91 4.49 8.35
C GLY A 361 6.62 3.67 8.17
N VAL A 362 5.58 4.22 7.54
CA VAL A 362 4.31 3.52 7.26
C VAL A 362 4.30 3.07 5.81
N GLY A 363 4.82 1.88 5.55
CA GLY A 363 4.98 1.36 4.18
C GLY A 363 3.75 0.65 3.62
N ASN A 364 2.82 0.18 4.45
CA ASN A 364 1.56 -0.41 4.03
C ASN A 364 0.48 0.68 3.96
N TRP A 365 0.24 1.17 2.77
CA TRP A 365 -0.66 2.29 2.51
C TRP A 365 -1.52 2.02 1.26
N THR A 366 -2.71 2.60 1.24
CA THR A 366 -3.64 2.52 0.12
C THR A 366 -4.45 3.80 -0.04
N HIS A 367 -5.23 3.86 -1.10
CA HIS A 367 -6.18 4.93 -1.41
C HIS A 367 -7.35 4.36 -2.23
N CYS A 368 -8.44 5.12 -2.37
CA CYS A 368 -9.51 4.76 -3.28
C CYS A 368 -9.09 5.07 -4.72
N MET A 369 -8.96 4.05 -5.56
CA MET A 369 -8.72 4.24 -7.01
C MET A 369 -9.88 5.01 -7.63
N GLY A 370 -9.58 6.15 -8.25
CA GLY A 370 -10.58 7.05 -8.82
C GLY A 370 -11.11 8.12 -7.86
N GLY A 371 -10.58 8.17 -6.62
CA GLY A 371 -11.05 9.04 -5.54
C GLY A 371 -12.18 8.40 -4.73
N PHE A 372 -12.60 9.01 -3.62
CA PHE A 372 -13.60 8.46 -2.72
C PHE A 372 -14.98 9.10 -2.90
N GLU A 373 -15.08 10.40 -2.70
CA GLU A 373 -16.34 11.14 -2.85
C GLU A 373 -16.46 11.70 -4.27
N GLN A 374 -17.59 11.51 -4.91
CA GLN A 374 -17.84 12.05 -6.25
C GLN A 374 -18.74 13.27 -6.20
N TYR A 375 -18.25 14.38 -6.72
CA TYR A 375 -18.96 15.66 -6.80
C TYR A 375 -19.29 16.06 -8.23
N SER A 376 -18.66 15.45 -9.21
CA SER A 376 -18.82 15.71 -10.65
C SER A 376 -19.29 14.46 -11.39
N PRO A 377 -19.74 14.54 -12.63
CA PRO A 377 -20.04 13.40 -13.47
C PRO A 377 -18.84 12.45 -13.58
N TYR A 378 -19.11 11.18 -13.89
CA TYR A 378 -18.06 10.18 -14.13
C TYR A 378 -17.04 10.66 -15.15
N ASP A 379 -15.78 10.57 -14.77
CA ASP A 379 -14.63 10.87 -15.64
C ASP A 379 -13.84 9.58 -15.89
N THR A 380 -14.06 8.97 -17.05
CA THR A 380 -13.41 7.72 -17.45
C THR A 380 -11.90 7.87 -17.51
N GLU A 381 -11.39 9.02 -17.97
CA GLU A 381 -9.95 9.27 -18.03
C GLU A 381 -9.35 9.32 -16.62
N LEU A 382 -9.96 10.08 -15.71
CA LEU A 382 -9.51 10.19 -14.33
C LEU A 382 -9.47 8.81 -13.65
N TYR A 383 -10.57 8.06 -13.77
CA TYR A 383 -10.66 6.71 -13.21
C TYR A 383 -9.56 5.81 -13.75
N THR A 384 -9.39 5.75 -15.07
CA THR A 384 -8.39 4.92 -15.73
C THR A 384 -6.98 5.26 -15.28
N ARG A 385 -6.62 6.56 -15.26
CA ARG A 385 -5.30 7.02 -14.80
C ARG A 385 -5.06 6.72 -13.33
N TRP A 386 -6.08 6.87 -12.50
CA TRP A 386 -5.97 6.61 -11.07
C TRP A 386 -5.86 5.10 -10.76
N VAL A 387 -6.56 4.25 -11.53
CA VAL A 387 -6.42 2.78 -11.46
C VAL A 387 -5.00 2.35 -11.84
N GLN A 388 -4.44 2.89 -12.92
CA GLN A 388 -3.05 2.65 -13.31
C GLN A 388 -2.08 2.92 -12.15
N PHE A 389 -2.21 4.05 -11.49
CA PHE A 389 -1.44 4.36 -10.27
C PHE A 389 -1.73 3.38 -9.13
N GLY A 390 -2.99 3.10 -8.86
CA GLY A 390 -3.42 2.28 -7.74
C GLY A 390 -2.91 0.84 -7.79
N MET A 391 -2.73 0.27 -8.99
CA MET A 391 -2.15 -1.06 -9.14
C MET A 391 -0.66 -1.11 -8.79
N PHE A 392 0.02 0.03 -8.74
CA PHE A 392 1.39 0.20 -8.27
C PHE A 392 1.47 0.93 -6.92
N SER A 393 0.43 0.82 -6.11
CA SER A 393 0.44 1.19 -4.70
C SER A 393 0.79 -0.01 -3.81
N PRO A 394 1.31 0.19 -2.59
CA PRO A 394 1.63 -0.92 -1.69
C PRO A 394 0.46 -1.88 -1.50
N ILE A 395 -0.73 -1.36 -1.22
CA ILE A 395 -1.99 -2.11 -1.22
C ILE A 395 -2.88 -1.54 -2.33
N ALA A 396 -3.37 -2.40 -3.20
CA ALA A 396 -4.30 -2.02 -4.27
C ALA A 396 -5.75 -2.12 -3.77
N MET A 397 -6.53 -1.02 -3.85
CA MET A 397 -7.90 -1.00 -3.38
C MET A 397 -8.79 -0.20 -4.32
N VAL A 398 -9.87 -0.82 -4.77
CA VAL A 398 -10.95 -0.15 -5.50
C VAL A 398 -12.15 0.04 -4.59
N PHE A 399 -12.56 1.28 -4.42
CA PHE A 399 -13.70 1.67 -3.60
C PHE A 399 -14.08 3.13 -3.83
N GLY A 400 -15.36 3.47 -3.67
CA GLY A 400 -15.86 4.83 -3.71
C GLY A 400 -17.23 4.96 -3.03
N MET A 401 -17.61 6.17 -2.61
CA MET A 401 -18.78 6.39 -1.78
C MET A 401 -20.06 6.52 -2.59
N ASP A 402 -20.02 6.78 -3.85
CA ASP A 402 -21.18 7.32 -4.49
C ASP A 402 -22.10 6.34 -5.25
N HIS A 403 -23.26 6.80 -5.58
CA HIS A 403 -24.36 6.03 -6.13
C HIS A 403 -24.38 6.09 -7.67
N PRO A 404 -24.75 5.02 -8.37
CA PRO A 404 -25.24 3.73 -7.83
C PRO A 404 -24.18 2.65 -7.66
N ARG A 405 -22.98 2.73 -8.18
CA ARG A 405 -21.99 1.61 -8.14
C ARG A 405 -20.58 2.09 -8.42
N TYR A 406 -20.05 2.83 -7.47
CA TYR A 406 -18.79 3.49 -7.68
C TYR A 406 -17.60 2.59 -7.69
N HIS A 407 -16.79 2.93 -8.66
CA HIS A 407 -15.49 2.38 -8.91
C HIS A 407 -15.49 0.92 -9.32
N GLU A 408 -16.68 0.32 -9.53
CA GLU A 408 -16.76 -0.94 -10.24
C GLU A 408 -16.29 -0.74 -11.68
N PRO A 409 -15.30 -1.51 -12.18
CA PRO A 409 -14.59 -1.20 -13.43
C PRO A 409 -15.48 -0.98 -14.65
N TRP A 410 -16.55 -1.79 -14.77
CA TRP A 410 -17.52 -1.72 -15.87
C TRP A 410 -18.38 -0.45 -15.88
N THR A 411 -18.46 0.27 -14.77
CA THR A 411 -19.26 1.51 -14.66
C THR A 411 -18.72 2.62 -15.56
N TYR A 412 -17.41 2.61 -15.82
CA TYR A 412 -16.70 3.62 -16.60
C TYR A 412 -16.53 3.24 -18.08
N GLY A 413 -17.15 2.15 -18.51
CA GLY A 413 -17.13 1.69 -19.90
C GLY A 413 -16.09 0.63 -20.20
N PRO A 414 -16.15 0.04 -21.42
CA PRO A 414 -15.33 -1.11 -21.77
C PRO A 414 -13.83 -0.81 -21.84
N GLU A 415 -13.44 0.40 -22.21
CA GLU A 415 -12.04 0.81 -22.26
C GLU A 415 -11.44 0.89 -20.84
N ALA A 416 -12.18 1.45 -19.89
CA ALA A 416 -11.76 1.48 -18.49
C ALA A 416 -11.66 0.07 -17.89
N LEU A 417 -12.61 -0.81 -18.20
CA LEU A 417 -12.57 -2.21 -17.77
C LEU A 417 -11.35 -2.93 -18.34
N ALA A 418 -11.07 -2.79 -19.64
CA ALA A 418 -9.91 -3.40 -20.27
C ALA A 418 -8.59 -2.92 -19.65
N ASN A 419 -8.47 -1.62 -19.37
CA ASN A 419 -7.34 -1.03 -18.65
C ASN A 419 -7.20 -1.57 -17.23
N PHE A 420 -8.33 -1.68 -16.51
CA PHE A 420 -8.35 -2.25 -15.16
C PHE A 420 -7.77 -3.67 -15.18
N ILE A 421 -8.29 -4.55 -16.05
CA ILE A 421 -7.84 -5.94 -16.18
C ILE A 421 -6.36 -6.00 -16.56
N LYS A 422 -5.90 -5.16 -17.49
CA LYS A 422 -4.49 -5.09 -17.93
C LYS A 422 -3.55 -4.87 -16.74
N TYR A 423 -3.78 -3.84 -15.96
CA TYR A 423 -2.88 -3.46 -14.87
C TYR A 423 -3.06 -4.29 -13.60
N ASP A 424 -4.28 -4.76 -13.33
CA ASP A 424 -4.54 -5.70 -12.25
C ASP A 424 -3.88 -7.06 -12.53
N SER A 425 -4.01 -7.58 -13.75
CA SER A 425 -3.29 -8.79 -14.18
C SER A 425 -1.78 -8.64 -14.05
N LEU A 426 -1.22 -7.48 -14.44
CA LEU A 426 0.19 -7.18 -14.25
C LEU A 426 0.58 -7.20 -12.76
N ARG A 427 -0.24 -6.61 -11.88
CA ARG A 427 -0.02 -6.68 -10.43
C ARG A 427 0.03 -8.12 -9.94
N TYR A 428 -0.88 -8.99 -10.40
CA TYR A 428 -0.91 -10.40 -10.00
C TYR A 428 0.30 -11.19 -10.53
N THR A 429 0.86 -10.82 -11.68
CA THR A 429 2.14 -11.40 -12.11
C THR A 429 3.30 -10.96 -11.22
N LEU A 430 3.25 -9.75 -10.68
CA LEU A 430 4.29 -9.18 -9.82
C LEU A 430 4.21 -9.63 -8.34
N ILE A 431 3.28 -10.50 -7.96
CA ILE A 431 3.15 -10.94 -6.56
C ILE A 431 4.47 -11.44 -5.95
N PRO A 432 5.32 -12.24 -6.60
CA PRO A 432 6.61 -12.63 -6.02
C PRO A 432 7.53 -11.44 -5.73
N TYR A 433 7.53 -10.43 -6.61
CA TYR A 433 8.27 -9.19 -6.43
C TYR A 433 7.69 -8.34 -5.29
N ILE A 434 6.37 -8.12 -5.29
CA ILE A 434 5.66 -7.34 -4.27
C ILE A 434 5.83 -7.98 -2.89
N TYR A 435 5.67 -9.29 -2.79
CA TYR A 435 5.79 -10.01 -1.53
C TYR A 435 7.22 -10.02 -0.97
N SER A 436 8.22 -10.11 -1.83
CA SER A 436 9.63 -9.97 -1.44
C SER A 436 9.93 -8.57 -0.89
N ASN A 437 9.33 -7.52 -1.48
CA ASN A 437 9.47 -6.16 -0.96
C ASN A 437 8.65 -5.93 0.34
N ALA A 438 7.51 -6.62 0.53
CA ALA A 438 6.81 -6.65 1.80
C ALA A 438 7.66 -7.28 2.92
N TYR A 439 8.47 -8.29 2.59
CA TYR A 439 9.45 -8.84 3.52
C TYR A 439 10.57 -7.83 3.83
N GLN A 440 11.04 -7.06 2.85
CA GLN A 440 12.02 -5.98 3.10
C GLN A 440 11.43 -4.89 4.00
N LEU A 441 10.15 -4.52 3.82
CA LEU A 441 9.47 -3.60 4.72
C LEU A 441 9.46 -4.13 6.16
N TYR A 442 9.17 -5.41 6.36
CA TYR A 442 9.22 -6.05 7.68
C TYR A 442 10.63 -6.04 8.27
N LYS A 443 11.67 -6.31 7.48
CA LYS A 443 13.05 -6.45 7.95
C LYS A 443 13.76 -5.12 8.16
N THR A 444 13.60 -4.17 7.24
CA THR A 444 14.40 -2.95 7.16
C THR A 444 13.56 -1.68 7.06
N ALA A 445 12.23 -1.81 7.19
CA ALA A 445 11.28 -0.72 6.99
C ALA A 445 11.35 -0.02 5.62
N ARG A 446 12.00 -0.64 4.62
CA ARG A 446 12.02 -0.10 3.26
C ARG A 446 10.62 -0.15 2.64
N PRO A 447 9.98 0.97 2.33
CA PRO A 447 8.65 0.98 1.73
C PRO A 447 8.68 0.43 0.31
N MET A 448 7.57 -0.15 -0.14
CA MET A 448 7.40 -0.57 -1.54
C MET A 448 7.33 0.62 -2.50
N MET A 449 6.67 1.70 -2.07
CA MET A 449 6.50 2.94 -2.82
C MET A 449 7.40 4.02 -2.20
N THR A 450 8.44 4.47 -2.94
CA THR A 450 9.42 5.42 -2.42
C THR A 450 9.63 6.58 -3.38
N PRO A 451 9.71 7.84 -2.87
CA PRO A 451 10.08 8.97 -3.71
C PRO A 451 11.54 8.85 -4.16
N LEU A 452 11.84 9.38 -5.34
CA LEU A 452 13.18 9.29 -5.94
C LEU A 452 14.28 9.87 -5.06
N VAL A 453 13.98 10.86 -4.21
CA VAL A 453 14.95 11.45 -3.28
C VAL A 453 15.56 10.44 -2.31
N MET A 454 14.86 9.34 -1.98
CA MET A 454 15.43 8.32 -1.10
C MET A 454 16.58 7.56 -1.74
N ASP A 455 16.51 7.31 -3.05
CA ASP A 455 17.57 6.63 -3.82
C ASP A 455 18.61 7.62 -4.39
N TYR A 456 18.23 8.90 -4.59
CA TYR A 456 19.04 9.94 -5.21
C TYR A 456 19.08 11.22 -4.36
N PRO A 457 19.53 11.17 -3.09
CA PRO A 457 19.45 12.30 -2.15
C PRO A 457 20.35 13.49 -2.52
N GLN A 458 21.29 13.32 -3.44
CA GLN A 458 22.18 14.38 -3.92
C GLN A 458 21.66 15.05 -5.22
N ASP A 459 20.52 14.60 -5.74
CA ASP A 459 19.90 15.11 -6.96
C ASP A 459 18.66 15.95 -6.61
N GLU A 460 18.84 17.27 -6.55
CA GLU A 460 17.78 18.21 -6.18
C GLU A 460 16.55 18.15 -7.11
N ASN A 461 16.70 17.66 -8.37
CA ASN A 461 15.57 17.45 -9.26
C ASN A 461 14.57 16.43 -8.70
N THR A 462 15.00 15.56 -7.78
CA THR A 462 14.14 14.54 -7.18
C THR A 462 13.32 15.01 -5.98
N TYR A 463 13.64 16.17 -5.39
CA TYR A 463 13.13 16.60 -4.08
C TYR A 463 11.62 16.87 -4.07
N GLN A 464 11.07 17.40 -5.14
CA GLN A 464 9.64 17.70 -5.28
C GLN A 464 8.93 16.84 -6.33
N LEU A 465 9.58 15.80 -6.87
CA LEU A 465 8.95 14.90 -7.85
C LEU A 465 7.92 14.00 -7.16
N THR A 466 6.66 14.15 -7.57
CA THR A 466 5.53 13.37 -7.08
C THR A 466 4.88 12.51 -8.16
N ARG A 467 5.11 12.85 -9.44
CA ARG A 467 4.59 12.11 -10.61
C ARG A 467 5.51 10.98 -11.07
N GLN A 468 6.52 10.68 -10.26
CA GLN A 468 7.50 9.61 -10.48
C GLN A 468 7.94 9.08 -9.13
N TYR A 469 7.95 7.77 -8.98
CA TYR A 469 8.40 7.11 -7.76
C TYR A 469 8.92 5.71 -8.06
N MET A 470 9.70 5.15 -7.14
CA MET A 470 10.12 3.76 -7.24
C MET A 470 9.08 2.84 -6.63
N PHE A 471 8.72 1.78 -7.35
CA PHE A 471 7.93 0.65 -6.87
C PHE A 471 8.88 -0.54 -6.67
N GLY A 472 9.29 -0.76 -5.43
CA GLY A 472 10.45 -1.58 -5.09
C GLY A 472 11.76 -0.98 -5.62
N PRO A 473 12.86 -1.74 -5.66
CA PRO A 473 14.17 -1.20 -6.04
C PRO A 473 14.36 -0.98 -7.54
N TRP A 474 13.47 -1.50 -8.40
CA TRP A 474 13.75 -1.60 -9.82
C TRP A 474 12.81 -0.85 -10.75
N MET A 475 11.55 -0.60 -10.35
CA MET A 475 10.52 -0.06 -11.24
C MET A 475 10.26 1.41 -10.91
N MET A 476 10.54 2.32 -11.84
CA MET A 476 10.11 3.72 -11.76
C MET A 476 8.75 3.86 -12.43
N VAL A 477 7.72 4.19 -11.67
CA VAL A 477 6.34 4.37 -12.14
C VAL A 477 6.05 5.85 -12.28
N CYS A 478 5.45 6.25 -13.41
CA CYS A 478 5.23 7.65 -13.76
C CYS A 478 3.75 7.96 -14.03
N PRO A 479 2.88 8.08 -13.00
CA PRO A 479 1.46 8.35 -13.20
C PRO A 479 1.17 9.62 -13.98
N VAL A 480 0.21 9.57 -14.88
CA VAL A 480 -0.26 10.72 -15.65
C VAL A 480 -1.39 11.39 -14.88
N THR A 481 -1.12 12.56 -14.30
CA THR A 481 -2.02 13.26 -13.36
C THR A 481 -2.67 14.51 -13.96
N THR A 482 -2.50 14.75 -15.25
CA THR A 482 -3.06 15.92 -15.94
C THR A 482 -4.12 15.48 -16.93
N LYS A 483 -5.33 16.05 -16.80
CA LYS A 483 -6.46 15.76 -17.70
C LYS A 483 -6.11 16.06 -19.15
N GLY A 484 -6.43 15.13 -20.05
CA GLY A 484 -6.21 15.28 -21.48
C GLY A 484 -4.74 15.26 -21.91
N ALA A 485 -3.83 14.85 -21.03
CA ALA A 485 -2.39 14.78 -21.38
C ALA A 485 -2.13 13.70 -22.41
N LEU A 486 -1.58 14.11 -23.57
CA LEU A 486 -1.15 13.21 -24.64
C LEU A 486 0.33 12.85 -24.52
N SER A 487 1.07 13.55 -23.66
CA SER A 487 2.49 13.30 -23.38
C SER A 487 2.84 13.71 -21.96
N GLN A 488 3.93 13.13 -21.44
CA GLN A 488 4.46 13.44 -20.12
C GLN A 488 5.97 13.61 -20.18
N HIS A 489 6.49 14.60 -19.44
CA HIS A 489 7.91 14.73 -19.17
C HIS A 489 8.30 13.79 -18.05
N VAL A 490 9.33 13.00 -18.26
CA VAL A 490 9.92 12.10 -17.27
C VAL A 490 11.37 12.52 -17.03
N TYR A 491 11.72 12.67 -15.77
CA TYR A 491 13.10 12.83 -15.33
C TYR A 491 13.73 11.47 -15.08
N PHE A 492 14.85 11.19 -15.72
CA PHE A 492 15.65 10.01 -15.42
C PHE A 492 16.79 10.41 -14.47
N PRO A 493 16.78 9.94 -13.20
CA PRO A 493 17.93 10.13 -12.32
C PRO A 493 19.16 9.38 -12.83
N GLY A 494 20.32 9.61 -12.20
CA GLY A 494 21.56 8.99 -12.65
C GLY A 494 21.50 7.47 -12.79
N GLY A 495 22.15 6.94 -13.80
CA GLY A 495 22.14 5.53 -14.19
C GLY A 495 21.55 5.31 -15.58
N GLU A 496 21.32 4.07 -15.94
CA GLU A 496 20.68 3.66 -17.20
C GLU A 496 19.30 3.07 -16.89
N TRP A 497 18.34 3.31 -17.79
CA TRP A 497 16.93 2.93 -17.64
C TRP A 497 16.43 2.24 -18.90
N PHE A 498 15.45 1.37 -18.74
CA PHE A 498 14.78 0.67 -19.84
C PHE A 498 13.29 0.99 -19.78
N ASP A 499 12.71 1.28 -20.93
CA ASP A 499 11.25 1.28 -21.05
C ASP A 499 10.72 -0.15 -20.84
N TYR A 500 9.71 -0.28 -19.95
CA TYR A 500 9.18 -1.61 -19.58
C TYR A 500 8.50 -2.33 -20.75
N GLU A 501 7.79 -1.60 -21.61
CA GLU A 501 7.04 -2.20 -22.73
C GLU A 501 7.93 -2.45 -23.93
N THR A 502 8.81 -1.53 -24.28
CA THR A 502 9.61 -1.57 -25.52
C THR A 502 11.03 -2.10 -25.34
N GLY A 503 11.57 -2.04 -24.13
CA GLY A 503 12.98 -2.34 -23.85
C GLY A 503 13.95 -1.27 -24.34
N GLU A 504 13.47 -0.10 -24.80
CA GLU A 504 14.32 1.00 -25.24
C GLU A 504 15.12 1.55 -24.05
N ARG A 505 16.40 1.92 -24.32
CA ARG A 505 17.32 2.38 -23.27
C ARG A 505 17.43 3.89 -23.22
N TYR A 506 17.50 4.41 -22.00
CA TYR A 506 17.68 5.83 -21.71
C TYR A 506 18.80 6.04 -20.70
N GLU A 507 19.66 6.98 -21.01
CA GLU A 507 20.67 7.46 -20.03
C GLU A 507 20.01 8.37 -18.99
N GLY A 508 20.53 8.36 -17.78
CA GLY A 508 20.06 9.22 -16.69
C GLY A 508 20.54 10.68 -16.80
N ARG A 509 20.15 11.48 -15.79
CA ARG A 509 20.40 12.92 -15.64
C ARG A 509 19.81 13.77 -16.77
N GLN A 510 18.64 13.38 -17.25
CA GLN A 510 17.95 14.09 -18.33
C GLN A 510 16.43 14.00 -18.20
N TYR A 511 15.75 14.95 -18.84
CA TYR A 511 14.32 14.91 -19.07
C TYR A 511 14.02 14.41 -20.48
N LYS A 512 13.00 13.57 -20.62
CA LYS A 512 12.45 13.18 -21.92
C LYS A 512 10.93 13.25 -21.92
N SER A 513 10.35 13.47 -23.09
CA SER A 513 8.90 13.46 -23.28
C SER A 513 8.46 12.19 -23.97
N PHE A 514 7.39 11.59 -23.46
CA PHE A 514 6.82 10.36 -23.99
C PHE A 514 5.34 10.55 -24.27
N LEU A 515 4.86 9.91 -25.34
CA LEU A 515 3.43 9.83 -25.59
C LEU A 515 2.77 8.97 -24.51
N THR A 516 1.61 9.41 -24.06
CA THR A 516 0.85 8.75 -23.00
C THR A 516 -0.61 8.55 -23.42
N PRO A 517 -0.88 7.68 -24.40
CA PRO A 517 -2.26 7.29 -24.68
C PRO A 517 -2.91 6.72 -23.42
N LEU A 518 -4.25 6.69 -23.38
CA LEU A 518 -4.98 6.40 -22.13
C LEU A 518 -4.68 5.02 -21.53
N ASP A 519 -4.35 4.06 -22.39
CA ASP A 519 -4.01 2.68 -22.00
C ASP A 519 -2.55 2.48 -21.56
N VAL A 520 -1.72 3.54 -21.56
CA VAL A 520 -0.30 3.50 -21.19
C VAL A 520 -0.03 4.21 -19.87
N LEU A 521 0.48 3.48 -18.91
CA LEU A 521 1.19 4.01 -17.73
C LEU A 521 2.69 3.91 -18.01
N PRO A 522 3.43 5.02 -18.11
CA PRO A 522 4.88 4.94 -18.31
C PRO A 522 5.57 4.29 -17.10
N ILE A 523 6.31 3.23 -17.37
CA ILE A 523 7.11 2.49 -16.39
C ILE A 523 8.51 2.30 -16.96
N TYR A 524 9.52 2.62 -16.16
CA TYR A 524 10.92 2.47 -16.55
C TYR A 524 11.66 1.60 -15.54
N ILE A 525 12.47 0.71 -16.05
CA ILE A 525 13.21 -0.27 -15.25
C ILE A 525 14.65 0.18 -15.13
N LYS A 526 15.14 0.25 -13.90
CA LYS A 526 16.54 0.55 -13.61
C LYS A 526 17.44 -0.56 -14.13
N ALA A 527 18.52 -0.21 -14.81
CA ALA A 527 19.51 -1.17 -15.28
C ALA A 527 20.08 -1.99 -14.10
N GLY A 528 20.27 -3.28 -14.31
CA GLY A 528 20.62 -4.26 -13.29
C GLY A 528 19.40 -4.95 -12.67
N ALA A 529 18.18 -4.59 -13.03
CA ALA A 529 16.98 -5.17 -12.45
C ALA A 529 16.87 -6.69 -12.69
N ILE A 530 16.34 -7.37 -11.67
CA ILE A 530 15.89 -8.76 -11.70
C ILE A 530 14.52 -8.78 -11.03
N ILE A 531 13.46 -9.00 -11.81
CA ILE A 531 12.08 -8.92 -11.35
C ILE A 531 11.43 -10.29 -11.43
N PRO A 532 11.20 -10.97 -10.30
CA PRO A 532 10.48 -12.25 -10.29
C PRO A 532 8.98 -12.04 -10.52
N MET A 533 8.42 -12.85 -11.39
CA MET A 533 7.02 -12.83 -11.79
C MET A 533 6.44 -14.25 -11.81
N GLN A 534 5.13 -14.35 -11.70
CA GLN A 534 4.37 -15.60 -11.78
C GLN A 534 3.28 -15.51 -12.85
N PRO A 535 2.65 -16.62 -13.27
CA PRO A 535 1.45 -16.57 -14.12
C PRO A 535 0.31 -15.80 -13.46
N VAL A 536 -0.53 -15.14 -14.29
CA VAL A 536 -1.75 -14.48 -13.81
C VAL A 536 -2.69 -15.50 -13.16
N MET A 537 -3.28 -15.12 -12.04
CA MET A 537 -4.26 -15.90 -11.29
C MET A 537 -5.45 -15.01 -10.94
N GLN A 538 -6.63 -15.59 -10.81
CA GLN A 538 -7.84 -14.86 -10.41
C GLN A 538 -7.88 -14.51 -8.91
N TRP A 539 -7.07 -15.19 -8.10
CA TRP A 539 -6.77 -14.90 -6.70
C TRP A 539 -5.38 -15.44 -6.36
N VAL A 540 -4.73 -14.85 -5.39
CA VAL A 540 -3.40 -15.29 -4.94
C VAL A 540 -3.47 -16.74 -4.45
N ASP A 541 -2.50 -17.55 -4.87
CA ASP A 541 -2.42 -18.99 -4.57
C ASP A 541 -3.62 -19.82 -5.11
N GLN A 542 -4.15 -19.41 -6.28
CA GLN A 542 -5.18 -20.19 -6.99
C GLN A 542 -4.68 -21.59 -7.36
N HIS A 543 -3.44 -21.68 -7.77
CA HIS A 543 -2.75 -22.94 -8.06
C HIS A 543 -1.25 -22.80 -7.74
N PRO A 544 -0.53 -23.94 -7.57
CA PRO A 544 0.90 -23.89 -7.39
C PRO A 544 1.61 -23.22 -8.56
N VAL A 545 2.65 -22.44 -8.24
CA VAL A 545 3.52 -21.80 -9.24
C VAL A 545 4.59 -22.80 -9.67
N GLU A 546 4.48 -23.33 -10.88
CA GLU A 546 5.42 -24.31 -11.42
C GLU A 546 6.62 -23.69 -12.16
N MET A 547 6.48 -22.40 -12.51
CA MET A 547 7.51 -21.63 -13.19
C MET A 547 7.50 -20.17 -12.71
N ILE A 548 8.67 -19.69 -12.28
CA ILE A 548 8.92 -18.28 -12.01
C ILE A 548 9.55 -17.65 -13.25
N THR A 549 8.96 -16.59 -13.75
CA THR A 549 9.57 -15.76 -14.79
C THR A 549 10.47 -14.72 -14.13
N LEU A 550 11.67 -14.54 -14.65
CA LEU A 550 12.64 -13.56 -14.18
C LEU A 550 12.91 -12.56 -15.30
N ASP A 551 12.39 -11.34 -15.19
CA ASP A 551 12.72 -10.26 -16.12
C ASP A 551 14.05 -9.64 -15.69
N VAL A 552 15.06 -9.76 -16.53
CA VAL A 552 16.43 -9.33 -16.25
C VAL A 552 16.86 -8.22 -17.21
N TYR A 553 17.45 -7.18 -16.65
CA TYR A 553 17.96 -6.01 -17.39
C TYR A 553 19.45 -5.87 -17.12
N PRO A 554 20.29 -6.67 -17.78
CA PRO A 554 21.70 -6.82 -17.42
C PRO A 554 22.47 -5.50 -17.48
N SER A 555 23.22 -5.22 -16.41
CA SER A 555 24.15 -4.08 -16.33
C SER A 555 25.18 -4.35 -15.24
N GLY A 556 26.46 -4.47 -15.59
CA GLY A 556 27.50 -4.79 -14.65
C GLY A 556 27.19 -6.03 -13.80
N ILE A 557 27.27 -5.89 -12.47
CA ILE A 557 26.91 -6.94 -11.51
C ILE A 557 25.76 -6.45 -10.65
N SER A 558 24.69 -7.23 -10.61
CA SER A 558 23.51 -6.96 -9.77
C SER A 558 22.98 -8.22 -9.13
N SER A 559 22.18 -8.06 -8.07
CA SER A 559 21.51 -9.18 -7.42
C SER A 559 20.15 -8.77 -6.85
N TYR A 560 19.27 -9.76 -6.69
CA TYR A 560 17.97 -9.63 -6.02
C TYR A 560 17.68 -10.86 -5.18
N GLU A 561 16.96 -10.69 -4.07
CA GLU A 561 16.55 -11.79 -3.20
C GLU A 561 15.02 -11.90 -3.20
N MET A 562 14.52 -13.05 -3.68
CA MET A 562 13.12 -13.41 -3.61
C MET A 562 12.82 -14.13 -2.30
N TYR A 563 11.83 -13.65 -1.57
CA TYR A 563 11.37 -14.23 -0.31
C TYR A 563 10.16 -15.14 -0.51
N GLU A 564 10.17 -16.29 0.16
CA GLU A 564 9.07 -17.24 0.17
C GLU A 564 8.83 -17.80 1.58
N ASP A 565 7.55 -17.92 1.94
CA ASP A 565 7.05 -18.63 3.13
C ASP A 565 5.65 -19.21 2.84
N ASP A 566 4.90 -19.63 3.85
CA ASP A 566 3.54 -20.16 3.64
C ASP A 566 2.50 -19.10 3.27
N GLY A 567 2.83 -17.81 3.38
CA GLY A 567 1.99 -16.69 3.00
C GLY A 567 0.90 -16.29 4.00
N ILE A 568 0.66 -17.06 5.07
CA ILE A 568 -0.49 -16.83 5.97
C ILE A 568 -0.19 -16.95 7.46
N SER A 569 0.70 -17.87 7.88
CA SER A 569 0.97 -18.11 9.30
C SER A 569 1.88 -17.05 9.92
N MET A 570 1.95 -17.05 11.25
CA MET A 570 2.86 -16.19 12.02
C MET A 570 4.30 -16.73 12.06
N ASP A 571 4.60 -17.83 11.38
CA ASP A 571 5.90 -18.51 11.43
C ASP A 571 7.06 -17.67 10.86
N TYR A 572 6.75 -16.68 10.00
CA TYR A 572 7.75 -15.70 9.54
C TYR A 572 8.44 -14.97 10.71
N GLN A 573 7.74 -14.72 11.83
CA GLN A 573 8.30 -14.10 13.03
C GLN A 573 9.32 -15.02 13.75
N LYS A 574 9.22 -16.33 13.53
CA LYS A 574 10.18 -17.33 14.02
C LYS A 574 11.33 -17.56 13.03
N GLY A 575 11.39 -16.75 11.96
CA GLY A 575 12.38 -16.89 10.89
C GLY A 575 12.14 -18.12 10.00
N ILE A 576 10.87 -18.58 9.90
CA ILE A 576 10.48 -19.66 8.99
C ILE A 576 10.10 -19.01 7.65
N GLY A 577 11.08 -18.87 6.81
CA GLY A 577 11.02 -18.37 5.45
C GLY A 577 12.26 -18.83 4.70
N SER A 578 12.36 -18.55 3.42
CA SER A 578 13.54 -18.79 2.60
C SER A 578 13.79 -17.63 1.64
N LEU A 579 15.05 -17.44 1.28
CA LEU A 579 15.53 -16.47 0.33
C LEU A 579 16.21 -17.17 -0.83
N THR A 580 15.79 -16.89 -2.05
CA THR A 580 16.47 -17.28 -3.27
C THR A 580 17.19 -16.07 -3.85
N ARG A 581 18.52 -16.13 -3.91
CA ARG A 581 19.31 -15.06 -4.49
C ARG A 581 19.50 -15.31 -5.99
N PHE A 582 19.18 -14.28 -6.75
CA PHE A 582 19.50 -14.18 -8.19
C PHE A 582 20.65 -13.22 -8.38
N THR A 583 21.57 -13.54 -9.30
CA THR A 583 22.71 -12.68 -9.65
C THR A 583 22.84 -12.59 -11.17
N SER A 584 22.96 -11.39 -11.67
CA SER A 584 23.21 -11.08 -13.09
C SER A 584 24.58 -10.43 -13.19
N ARG A 585 25.42 -10.93 -14.11
CA ARG A 585 26.74 -10.37 -14.41
C ARG A 585 26.90 -10.21 -15.90
N LEU A 586 26.97 -8.97 -16.36
CA LEU A 586 27.30 -8.62 -17.74
C LEU A 586 28.76 -8.15 -17.78
N ALA A 587 29.57 -8.78 -18.61
CA ALA A 587 30.97 -8.42 -18.85
C ALA A 587 31.22 -8.50 -20.35
N ASP A 588 31.80 -7.46 -20.92
CA ASP A 588 32.12 -7.28 -22.35
C ASP A 588 31.19 -8.07 -23.33
N ASP A 589 31.59 -9.30 -23.67
CA ASP A 589 30.86 -10.16 -24.64
C ASP A 589 30.15 -11.35 -24.00
N SER A 590 30.04 -11.42 -22.68
CA SER A 590 29.39 -12.54 -21.99
C SER A 590 28.44 -12.10 -20.90
N TRP A 591 27.35 -12.84 -20.76
CA TRP A 591 26.42 -12.65 -19.66
C TRP A 591 26.26 -13.94 -18.85
N THR A 592 26.35 -13.83 -17.54
CA THR A 592 26.11 -14.95 -16.62
C THR A 592 24.96 -14.61 -15.68
N PHE A 593 24.02 -15.53 -15.58
CA PHE A 593 22.91 -15.46 -14.63
C PHE A 593 22.95 -16.65 -13.68
N THR A 594 22.75 -16.38 -12.40
CA THR A 594 22.72 -17.43 -11.37
C THR A 594 21.44 -17.32 -10.55
N ALA A 595 20.75 -18.44 -10.38
CA ALA A 595 19.74 -18.63 -9.34
C ALA A 595 20.30 -19.58 -8.29
N ASP A 596 20.53 -19.10 -7.08
CA ASP A 596 21.01 -19.92 -5.98
C ASP A 596 19.88 -20.83 -5.45
N LYS A 597 20.25 -21.91 -4.79
CA LYS A 597 19.30 -22.72 -4.05
C LYS A 597 18.69 -21.89 -2.91
N PRO A 598 17.37 -21.99 -2.65
CA PRO A 598 16.73 -21.31 -1.53
C PRO A 598 17.42 -21.60 -0.19
N VAL A 599 17.69 -20.56 0.57
CA VAL A 599 18.30 -20.61 1.89
C VAL A 599 17.29 -20.19 2.95
N GLY A 600 17.02 -21.08 3.92
CA GLY A 600 16.08 -20.80 5.01
C GLY A 600 15.44 -22.08 5.56
N LYS A 601 14.51 -21.90 6.50
CA LYS A 601 13.79 -23.00 7.15
C LYS A 601 12.54 -23.44 6.38
N TYR A 602 11.97 -22.56 5.56
CA TYR A 602 10.85 -22.89 4.67
C TYR A 602 11.39 -23.59 3.42
N LYS A 603 10.64 -24.56 2.92
CA LYS A 603 10.97 -25.28 1.69
C LYS A 603 9.95 -24.87 0.61
N PRO A 604 10.33 -24.01 -0.34
CA PRO A 604 9.46 -23.65 -1.45
C PRO A 604 9.01 -24.85 -2.28
N ALA A 605 7.83 -24.74 -2.87
CA ALA A 605 7.37 -25.69 -3.86
C ALA A 605 8.36 -25.77 -5.03
N LYS A 606 8.40 -26.92 -5.69
CA LYS A 606 9.25 -27.10 -6.89
C LYS A 606 8.77 -26.21 -8.00
N HIS A 607 9.68 -25.41 -8.59
CA HIS A 607 9.45 -24.63 -9.80
C HIS A 607 10.71 -24.50 -10.65
N THR A 608 10.53 -24.29 -11.93
CA THR A 608 11.58 -23.96 -12.89
C THR A 608 11.64 -22.46 -13.11
N TYR A 609 12.61 -21.99 -13.91
CA TYR A 609 12.74 -20.58 -14.25
C TYR A 609 12.59 -20.36 -15.75
N LEU A 610 11.90 -19.26 -16.13
CA LEU A 610 11.96 -18.67 -17.45
C LEU A 610 12.70 -17.34 -17.31
N VAL A 611 13.95 -17.29 -17.72
CA VAL A 611 14.78 -16.08 -17.66
C VAL A 611 14.61 -15.31 -18.95
N LYS A 612 14.17 -14.04 -18.85
CA LYS A 612 14.01 -13.10 -19.97
C LYS A 612 15.04 -11.99 -19.79
N ALA A 613 16.02 -11.88 -20.68
CA ALA A 613 17.12 -10.93 -20.54
C ALA A 613 17.28 -10.04 -21.77
N TYR A 614 17.43 -8.72 -21.55
CA TYR A 614 17.75 -7.80 -22.63
C TYR A 614 19.25 -7.83 -22.94
N LEU A 615 19.63 -8.37 -24.12
CA LEU A 615 21.01 -8.44 -24.61
C LEU A 615 21.12 -7.81 -25.99
N GLN A 616 22.14 -6.98 -26.20
CA GLN A 616 22.33 -6.26 -27.47
C GLN A 616 22.63 -7.18 -28.64
N ASN A 617 23.39 -8.24 -28.39
CA ASN A 617 23.85 -9.18 -29.41
C ASN A 617 23.15 -10.52 -29.25
N ALA A 618 22.83 -11.17 -30.39
CA ALA A 618 22.32 -12.52 -30.40
C ALA A 618 23.38 -13.49 -29.83
N PRO A 619 23.01 -14.38 -28.90
CA PRO A 619 23.93 -15.40 -28.39
C PRO A 619 24.38 -16.39 -29.47
N GLN A 620 25.63 -16.84 -29.36
CA GLN A 620 26.11 -17.99 -30.13
C GLN A 620 25.78 -19.30 -29.39
N SER A 621 25.78 -19.29 -28.08
CA SER A 621 25.45 -20.43 -27.23
C SER A 621 24.86 -20.02 -25.90
N VAL A 622 24.01 -20.89 -25.33
CA VAL A 622 23.50 -20.80 -23.97
C VAL A 622 23.77 -22.11 -23.25
N ILE A 623 24.47 -22.04 -22.14
CA ILE A 623 24.93 -23.19 -21.36
C ILE A 623 24.31 -23.13 -19.96
N GLU A 624 23.62 -24.16 -19.54
CA GLU A 624 23.11 -24.31 -18.17
C GLU A 624 23.92 -25.38 -17.43
N ASN A 625 24.54 -24.99 -16.30
CA ASN A 625 25.33 -25.89 -15.45
C ASN A 625 26.32 -26.77 -16.27
N GLY A 626 27.02 -26.17 -17.23
CA GLY A 626 27.99 -26.82 -18.10
C GLY A 626 27.40 -27.65 -19.26
N LYS A 627 26.08 -27.63 -19.47
CA LYS A 627 25.41 -28.33 -20.58
C LYS A 627 24.80 -27.32 -21.53
N SER A 628 25.05 -27.49 -22.82
CA SER A 628 24.46 -26.66 -23.85
C SER A 628 22.95 -26.88 -23.94
N LEU A 629 22.19 -25.78 -23.96
CA LEU A 629 20.75 -25.80 -24.15
C LEU A 629 20.39 -25.75 -25.67
N PRO A 630 19.31 -26.43 -26.07
CA PRO A 630 18.87 -26.38 -27.46
C PRO A 630 18.31 -25.03 -27.85
N VAL A 631 18.52 -24.62 -29.10
CA VAL A 631 17.87 -23.45 -29.71
C VAL A 631 16.43 -23.79 -30.03
N LEU A 632 15.52 -22.92 -29.65
CA LEU A 632 14.08 -23.06 -29.87
C LEU A 632 13.61 -22.15 -31.00
N SER A 633 12.38 -22.37 -31.48
CA SER A 633 11.88 -21.75 -32.73
C SER A 633 11.15 -20.42 -32.50
N SER A 634 10.69 -20.14 -31.27
CA SER A 634 9.89 -18.97 -30.97
C SER A 634 9.84 -18.69 -29.45
N VAL A 635 9.33 -17.51 -29.09
CA VAL A 635 9.01 -17.15 -27.70
C VAL A 635 8.06 -18.18 -27.07
N THR A 636 6.98 -18.53 -27.78
CA THR A 636 6.00 -19.50 -27.26
C THR A 636 6.61 -20.87 -27.03
N ASP A 637 7.56 -21.27 -27.88
CA ASP A 637 8.31 -22.52 -27.71
C ASP A 637 9.20 -22.45 -26.45
N ALA A 638 9.90 -21.33 -26.25
CA ALA A 638 10.74 -21.10 -25.06
C ALA A 638 9.95 -20.98 -23.75
N GLU A 639 8.69 -20.59 -23.78
CA GLU A 639 7.81 -20.60 -22.61
C GLU A 639 7.37 -22.02 -22.20
N ARG A 640 7.38 -22.96 -23.13
CA ARG A 640 6.89 -24.34 -22.92
C ARG A 640 8.00 -25.36 -22.75
N ASN A 641 9.08 -25.23 -23.51
CA ASN A 641 10.12 -26.24 -23.62
C ASN A 641 11.46 -25.75 -23.06
N THR A 642 12.25 -26.65 -22.49
CA THR A 642 13.62 -26.38 -22.04
C THR A 642 14.51 -26.03 -23.24
N GLY A 643 15.20 -24.88 -23.14
CA GLY A 643 16.04 -24.36 -24.22
C GLY A 643 16.04 -22.85 -24.23
N TRP A 644 16.48 -22.27 -25.36
CA TRP A 644 16.54 -20.84 -25.48
C TRP A 644 16.13 -20.36 -26.88
N PHE A 645 15.59 -19.13 -26.91
CA PHE A 645 15.24 -18.38 -28.11
C PHE A 645 15.68 -16.91 -27.93
N TYR A 646 16.27 -16.35 -28.99
CA TYR A 646 16.60 -14.93 -29.00
C TYR A 646 15.71 -14.19 -30.01
N ASP A 647 14.92 -13.26 -29.46
CA ASP A 647 14.11 -12.33 -30.27
C ASP A 647 14.99 -11.17 -30.73
N ILE A 648 15.36 -11.18 -31.98
CA ILE A 648 16.27 -10.21 -32.60
C ILE A 648 15.62 -8.82 -32.71
N GLU A 649 14.30 -8.78 -32.88
CA GLU A 649 13.55 -7.52 -33.00
C GLU A 649 13.52 -6.76 -31.69
N HIS A 650 13.25 -7.47 -30.58
CA HIS A 650 13.17 -6.90 -29.23
C HIS A 650 14.49 -7.02 -28.46
N LYS A 651 15.54 -7.58 -29.05
CA LYS A 651 16.85 -7.84 -28.40
C LYS A 651 16.70 -8.57 -27.06
N ARG A 652 15.85 -9.59 -27.02
CA ARG A 652 15.47 -10.29 -25.81
C ARG A 652 15.75 -11.77 -25.89
N LEU A 653 16.55 -12.26 -24.98
CA LEU A 653 16.84 -13.68 -24.79
C LEU A 653 15.80 -14.30 -23.84
N TYR A 654 15.25 -15.44 -24.22
CA TYR A 654 14.38 -16.27 -23.41
C TYR A 654 15.08 -17.59 -23.16
N VAL A 655 15.25 -17.97 -21.88
CA VAL A 655 15.88 -19.23 -21.47
C VAL A 655 14.96 -19.92 -20.46
N LYS A 656 14.40 -21.07 -20.84
CA LYS A 656 13.71 -21.95 -19.92
C LYS A 656 14.67 -23.00 -19.39
N THR A 657 14.85 -23.02 -18.06
CA THR A 657 15.82 -23.91 -17.42
C THR A 657 15.40 -25.36 -17.46
N ALA A 658 16.40 -26.26 -17.59
CA ALA A 658 16.24 -27.70 -17.37
C ALA A 658 16.17 -28.04 -15.87
N GLY A 659 16.92 -27.31 -15.06
CA GLY A 659 16.94 -27.44 -13.61
C GLY A 659 15.78 -26.71 -12.94
N ASP A 660 15.61 -26.98 -11.66
CA ASP A 660 14.61 -26.36 -10.79
C ASP A 660 15.24 -25.72 -9.53
N ASN A 661 14.43 -25.04 -8.71
CA ASN A 661 14.86 -24.32 -7.52
C ASN A 661 15.51 -25.20 -6.42
N ARG A 662 15.54 -26.52 -6.55
CA ARG A 662 16.20 -27.43 -5.58
C ARG A 662 17.70 -27.53 -5.77
N GLN A 663 18.24 -26.93 -6.84
CA GLN A 663 19.67 -26.86 -7.13
C GLN A 663 20.06 -25.45 -7.56
N LYS A 664 21.35 -25.15 -7.52
CA LYS A 664 21.88 -23.93 -8.12
C LYS A 664 21.77 -24.04 -9.65
N ILE A 665 21.26 -22.99 -10.27
CA ILE A 665 21.21 -22.83 -11.72
C ILE A 665 22.22 -21.75 -12.11
N GLU A 666 23.10 -22.07 -13.06
CA GLU A 666 24.01 -21.12 -13.67
C GLU A 666 23.82 -21.14 -15.19
N ILE A 667 23.45 -20.01 -15.76
CA ILE A 667 23.30 -19.81 -17.20
C ILE A 667 24.46 -18.96 -17.67
N VAL A 668 25.23 -19.45 -18.63
CA VAL A 668 26.33 -18.73 -19.30
C VAL A 668 25.93 -18.52 -20.75
N VAL A 669 25.97 -17.26 -21.20
CA VAL A 669 25.64 -16.81 -22.54
C VAL A 669 26.89 -16.25 -23.19
N GLN A 670 27.22 -16.75 -24.41
CA GLN A 670 28.38 -16.38 -25.21
C GLN A 670 27.96 -15.90 -26.60
#